data_64ac82b631315279dad3a934f29cbe47
#
_entry.id   64ac82b631315279dad3a934f29cbe47
#
_cell.length_a   1.000
_cell.length_b   1.000
_cell.length_c   1.000
_cell.angle_alpha   90.00
_cell.angle_beta   90.00
_cell.angle_gamma   90.00
#
_symmetry.space_group_name_H-M   'P 1'
#
loop_
_entity.id
_entity.type
_entity.pdbx_description
1 polymer ?
#
loop_
_entity_poly.entity_id
_entity_poly.type
_entity_poly.pdbx_seq_one_letter_code
_entity_poly.pdbx_strand_id
1 'polypeptide(L)'
;MKSRNRKSMLRKLGLFALVLAGLALVLAYKGIPRVWARTGSEAKPVLISEVIDESKLVRLWGNTRPEANAKNDRGRVEDSFAMEHMLLQLKRAPELEQEFDQYIDSLTDKSSPNFHQWIMAAEQGEKYGLAQQDLDSITRWLESYGFTVDYVYPNLMVVDFSGTAGEIREAFHTEIHHLDVRGEQHIANMSDPYIPEALAPVVVGVVSMHNFKPQQMRVPLVRTNYTFGGCTGGTNSTGGDCYSLVPADFQTIYNLNPLYRAGINGTGQTITVVEDSDTYGTDVATFRSTFLSKWSGTVNTIHPTGSAACTDPLTNAADGEADLDAEVASAIAPDATIDVATCKDSTTTNGVLFAVENLVTSATPPAIISQSYGECEAYNGSASNAAFNTAFQTGAAAGTSIFVSAGDAGASGCAPLFGESTQAYSGIGITGWGETVYNVSVGGTDFEDAYNAKEASPVIPISTYWNSGNTGTDGSAKSYIPEIPWNDSCAGYLLYNYEGAASGSAECATATFRSIEAGGGGPSGCATGGGGTDQTSSAVVDGTCAGYAKPSWQSGIFGNPADGVRDIPDVSLFASNGIWGHYATICFSDTTEGGTSCAGAPSTWSGFGGTSVAAPMMASIQALVNEKWTLTKVGNPNPIYYQIANTEFGASGNSYCYSISQPPRRGLASACAFYDITQGDNDIDCEYNGTNEVGCYRPSGTYGSLSTQALASVNITDPGSGYTSAPTCTLFAPASKSPYLSPSGTTLYAGGTQATGTCTATISAGSATAAGTLVVAAGPAADWAGGFFTVGSTTYTFVTGTPTAANQVELYTASGSAATNETNTAKQIEAVINNATADCVTIGCVYTGQTANSAVTATEATNTVTLTAKTAGAAGNFMLNSYSNGHSDLIATMTTLGGGPNGYVSAITGPTGGATPGGVGYAGGSGCTLTGGGGSGATCAPQVLITTRPVSYQPAFYATPGWDFATGIGSVNAYNLVFNNAW
;
A
#
# COMPACT_ATOMS: atom_id res chain seq x y z
N MET A 1 -48.16 -60.11 8.39
CA MET A 1 -47.88 -58.63 8.27
C MET A 1 -46.57 -58.13 8.95
N LYS A 2 -45.63 -58.95 9.37
CA LYS A 2 -44.40 -58.55 10.10
C LYS A 2 -43.10 -58.60 9.22
N SER A 3 -43.16 -59.07 8.00
CA SER A 3 -41.95 -59.28 7.17
C SER A 3 -41.68 -58.09 6.14
N ARG A 4 -42.67 -57.28 5.84
CA ARG A 4 -42.54 -56.18 4.87
C ARG A 4 -41.87 -54.89 5.43
N ASN A 5 -41.95 -54.65 6.75
CA ASN A 5 -41.39 -53.46 7.35
C ASN A 5 -39.86 -53.53 7.58
N ARG A 6 -39.29 -54.73 7.74
CA ARG A 6 -37.85 -54.91 7.96
C ARG A 6 -37.03 -54.62 6.68
N LYS A 7 -37.51 -54.91 5.49
CA LYS A 7 -36.84 -54.65 4.22
C LYS A 7 -36.85 -53.16 3.83
N SER A 8 -37.92 -52.45 4.24
CA SER A 8 -38.00 -50.98 4.02
C SER A 8 -37.04 -50.19 4.96
N MET A 9 -36.91 -50.65 6.20
CA MET A 9 -36.01 -50.02 7.17
C MET A 9 -34.54 -50.27 6.87
N LEU A 10 -34.17 -51.45 6.41
CA LEU A 10 -32.81 -51.77 5.95
C LEU A 10 -32.44 -51.04 4.64
N ARG A 11 -33.37 -50.81 3.72
CA ARG A 11 -33.13 -49.99 2.53
C ARG A 11 -32.91 -48.49 2.88
N LYS A 12 -33.65 -47.96 3.87
CA LYS A 12 -33.49 -46.57 4.32
C LYS A 12 -32.18 -46.39 5.11
N LEU A 13 -31.77 -47.38 5.92
CA LEU A 13 -30.47 -47.36 6.60
C LEU A 13 -29.30 -47.52 5.62
N GLY A 14 -29.44 -48.35 4.59
CA GLY A 14 -28.42 -48.48 3.55
C GLY A 14 -28.26 -47.23 2.69
N LEU A 15 -29.36 -46.52 2.38
CA LEU A 15 -29.32 -45.24 1.66
C LEU A 15 -28.70 -44.12 2.51
N PHE A 16 -28.98 -44.10 3.82
CA PHE A 16 -28.40 -43.11 4.73
C PHE A 16 -26.91 -43.37 4.98
N ALA A 17 -26.47 -44.61 5.02
CA ALA A 17 -25.07 -45.00 5.11
C ALA A 17 -24.31 -44.67 3.82
N LEU A 18 -24.92 -44.80 2.64
CA LEU A 18 -24.34 -44.41 1.35
C LEU A 18 -24.26 -42.90 1.19
N VAL A 19 -25.23 -42.15 1.71
CA VAL A 19 -25.20 -40.69 1.71
C VAL A 19 -24.14 -40.14 2.67
N LEU A 20 -24.02 -40.78 3.86
CA LEU A 20 -22.94 -40.42 4.82
C LEU A 20 -21.55 -40.81 4.30
N ALA A 21 -21.41 -41.96 3.63
CA ALA A 21 -20.15 -42.36 2.99
C ALA A 21 -19.82 -41.45 1.77
N GLY A 22 -20.84 -41.05 1.01
CA GLY A 22 -20.68 -40.05 -0.05
C GLY A 22 -20.29 -38.67 0.47
N LEU A 23 -20.88 -38.21 1.59
CA LEU A 23 -20.48 -36.96 2.24
C LEU A 23 -19.05 -37.02 2.82
N ALA A 24 -18.70 -38.19 3.42
CA ALA A 24 -17.32 -38.38 3.91
C ALA A 24 -16.29 -38.45 2.78
N LEU A 25 -16.65 -39.02 1.61
CA LEU A 25 -15.78 -39.01 0.44
C LEU A 25 -15.68 -37.63 -0.23
N VAL A 26 -16.76 -36.84 -0.21
CA VAL A 26 -16.73 -35.44 -0.71
C VAL A 26 -15.96 -34.52 0.24
N LEU A 27 -16.02 -34.79 1.54
CA LEU A 27 -15.20 -34.11 2.56
C LEU A 27 -13.75 -34.57 2.52
N ALA A 28 -13.46 -35.81 2.12
CA ALA A 28 -12.11 -36.31 1.90
C ALA A 28 -11.52 -35.88 0.55
N TYR A 29 -12.35 -35.56 -0.44
CA TYR A 29 -11.90 -35.07 -1.76
C TYR A 29 -11.76 -33.53 -1.83
N LYS A 30 -12.31 -32.81 -0.87
CA LYS A 30 -11.94 -31.43 -0.56
C LYS A 30 -10.94 -31.43 0.59
N GLY A 31 -9.83 -32.11 0.38
CA GLY A 31 -8.67 -31.97 1.23
C GLY A 31 -8.16 -30.53 1.11
N ILE A 32 -8.61 -29.65 1.98
CA ILE A 32 -7.83 -28.48 2.36
C ILE A 32 -6.54 -29.10 2.92
N PRO A 33 -5.37 -28.88 2.33
CA PRO A 33 -4.14 -29.33 2.95
C PRO A 33 -4.10 -28.71 4.34
N ARG A 34 -4.17 -29.54 5.37
CA ARG A 34 -3.93 -29.09 6.74
C ARG A 34 -2.43 -28.81 6.80
N VAL A 35 -2.08 -27.56 6.63
CA VAL A 35 -0.71 -27.10 6.88
C VAL A 35 -0.50 -27.22 8.40
N TRP A 36 0.18 -28.28 8.81
CA TRP A 36 0.64 -28.45 10.18
C TRP A 36 2.07 -27.92 10.25
N ALA A 37 2.37 -27.15 11.27
CA ALA A 37 3.76 -26.79 11.53
C ALA A 37 4.58 -28.09 11.62
N ARG A 38 5.69 -28.13 10.86
CA ARG A 38 6.62 -29.25 10.90
C ARG A 38 7.10 -29.47 12.34
N THR A 39 7.17 -30.72 12.77
CA THR A 39 7.75 -31.06 14.07
C THR A 39 9.26 -31.13 13.93
N GLY A 40 10.03 -30.55 14.85
CA GLY A 40 11.50 -30.54 14.80
C GLY A 40 12.18 -31.91 14.79
N SER A 41 11.39 -32.98 14.87
CA SER A 41 11.89 -34.38 14.79
C SER A 41 11.95 -34.93 13.36
N GLU A 42 11.41 -34.22 12.35
CA GLU A 42 11.49 -34.64 10.96
C GLU A 42 12.88 -34.33 10.38
N ALA A 43 13.53 -35.32 9.79
CA ALA A 43 14.85 -35.13 9.18
C ALA A 43 14.74 -34.15 8.00
N LYS A 44 15.53 -33.08 8.06
CA LYS A 44 15.67 -32.14 6.96
C LYS A 44 16.42 -32.79 5.78
N PRO A 45 16.05 -32.50 4.53
CA PRO A 45 16.77 -33.04 3.38
C PRO A 45 18.20 -32.51 3.37
N VAL A 46 19.17 -33.39 3.17
CA VAL A 46 20.54 -33.02 2.90
C VAL A 46 20.67 -32.78 1.40
N LEU A 47 21.01 -31.54 1.03
CA LEU A 47 21.05 -31.09 -0.35
C LEU A 47 22.45 -31.21 -0.98
N ILE A 48 23.51 -31.11 -0.17
CA ILE A 48 24.88 -31.34 -0.62
C ILE A 48 25.14 -32.86 -0.57
N SER A 49 24.83 -33.53 -1.66
CA SER A 49 24.91 -34.98 -1.76
C SER A 49 26.17 -35.43 -2.49
N GLU A 50 26.89 -34.55 -3.20
CA GLU A 50 28.09 -34.81 -3.93
C GLU A 50 29.33 -34.27 -3.20
N VAL A 51 30.49 -34.83 -3.52
CA VAL A 51 31.77 -34.29 -3.04
C VAL A 51 32.00 -32.93 -3.70
N ILE A 52 32.44 -31.95 -2.93
CA ILE A 52 32.84 -30.64 -3.46
C ILE A 52 34.06 -30.86 -4.39
N ASP A 53 33.88 -30.53 -5.65
CA ASP A 53 34.86 -30.67 -6.72
C ASP A 53 35.09 -29.30 -7.37
N GLU A 54 36.22 -28.67 -7.05
CA GLU A 54 36.63 -27.35 -7.55
C GLU A 54 36.85 -27.30 -9.07
N SER A 55 36.86 -28.43 -9.77
CA SER A 55 36.89 -28.45 -11.23
C SER A 55 35.51 -28.31 -11.89
N LYS A 56 34.45 -28.41 -11.10
CA LYS A 56 33.06 -28.28 -11.54
C LYS A 56 32.41 -27.05 -10.92
N LEU A 57 32.39 -25.99 -11.67
CA LEU A 57 31.90 -24.71 -11.20
C LEU A 57 30.56 -24.34 -11.83
N VAL A 58 29.73 -23.64 -11.08
CA VAL A 58 28.48 -23.03 -11.51
C VAL A 58 28.49 -21.54 -11.20
N ARG A 59 27.97 -20.75 -12.13
CA ARG A 59 27.88 -19.29 -11.98
C ARG A 59 26.67 -18.92 -11.13
N LEU A 60 26.88 -18.03 -10.19
CA LEU A 60 25.80 -17.38 -9.40
C LEU A 60 25.31 -16.13 -10.13
N TRP A 61 24.31 -16.30 -10.96
CA TRP A 61 23.78 -15.24 -11.81
C TRP A 61 23.17 -14.09 -11.01
N GLY A 62 23.37 -12.85 -11.51
CA GLY A 62 22.76 -11.66 -10.92
C GLY A 62 23.42 -11.19 -9.62
N ASN A 63 24.71 -11.48 -9.43
CA ASN A 63 25.49 -11.04 -8.29
C ASN A 63 26.63 -10.09 -8.70
N THR A 64 26.43 -9.31 -9.75
CA THR A 64 27.36 -8.28 -10.23
C THR A 64 26.59 -7.03 -10.57
N ARG A 65 26.99 -5.89 -10.03
CA ARG A 65 26.36 -4.60 -10.31
C ARG A 65 26.59 -4.15 -11.76
N PRO A 66 25.62 -3.49 -12.40
CA PRO A 66 25.77 -2.92 -13.74
C PRO A 66 26.92 -1.92 -13.85
N GLU A 67 27.26 -1.20 -12.78
CA GLU A 67 28.36 -0.24 -12.72
C GLU A 67 29.76 -0.91 -12.74
N ALA A 68 29.83 -2.21 -12.44
CA ALA A 68 31.06 -2.99 -12.54
C ALA A 68 31.34 -3.34 -14.01
N ASN A 69 31.79 -2.35 -14.76
CA ASN A 69 32.06 -2.44 -16.20
C ASN A 69 33.39 -1.78 -16.59
N ALA A 70 33.87 -2.04 -17.79
CA ALA A 70 35.17 -1.55 -18.26
C ALA A 70 35.29 0.00 -18.31
N LYS A 71 34.19 0.74 -18.35
CA LYS A 71 34.21 2.21 -18.37
C LYS A 71 34.58 2.76 -16.98
N ASN A 72 34.08 2.13 -15.95
CA ASN A 72 34.25 2.57 -14.57
C ASN A 72 35.47 1.94 -13.90
N ASP A 73 36.02 0.86 -14.46
CA ASP A 73 37.13 0.09 -13.90
C ASP A 73 38.43 0.94 -13.77
N ARG A 74 39.02 0.88 -12.58
CA ARG A 74 40.31 1.54 -12.25
C ARG A 74 41.38 0.54 -11.80
N GLY A 75 41.14 -0.75 -12.00
CA GLY A 75 42.05 -1.82 -11.70
C GLY A 75 41.74 -2.55 -10.40
N ARG A 76 42.37 -3.74 -10.30
CA ARG A 76 42.15 -4.67 -9.19
C ARG A 76 42.66 -4.10 -7.85
N VAL A 77 41.91 -4.35 -6.77
CA VAL A 77 42.41 -4.07 -5.42
C VAL A 77 43.52 -5.01 -5.01
N GLU A 78 44.31 -4.65 -4.01
CA GLU A 78 45.39 -5.51 -3.45
C GLU A 78 44.78 -6.81 -2.89
N ASP A 79 45.48 -7.93 -3.02
CA ASP A 79 45.02 -9.23 -2.50
C ASP A 79 44.77 -9.23 -0.99
N SER A 80 45.48 -8.38 -0.24
CA SER A 80 45.32 -8.20 1.20
C SER A 80 44.18 -7.24 1.61
N PHE A 81 43.45 -6.70 0.65
CA PHE A 81 42.34 -5.83 0.94
C PHE A 81 41.26 -6.56 1.77
N ALA A 82 40.92 -6.01 2.95
CA ALA A 82 40.00 -6.66 3.88
C ALA A 82 38.57 -6.61 3.36
N MET A 83 37.91 -7.74 3.33
CA MET A 83 36.52 -7.95 3.02
C MET A 83 35.86 -8.54 4.28
N GLU A 84 35.42 -7.64 5.15
CA GLU A 84 34.91 -8.00 6.49
C GLU A 84 33.39 -8.10 6.48
N HIS A 85 32.89 -9.10 7.20
CA HIS A 85 31.44 -9.29 7.41
C HIS A 85 30.63 -9.35 6.11
N MET A 86 31.04 -10.21 5.21
CA MET A 86 30.23 -10.60 4.05
C MET A 86 29.18 -11.62 4.48
N LEU A 87 27.98 -11.52 3.94
CA LEU A 87 26.91 -12.47 4.24
C LEU A 87 26.74 -13.46 3.09
N LEU A 88 26.88 -14.76 3.37
CA LEU A 88 26.52 -15.81 2.41
C LEU A 88 25.04 -16.15 2.60
N GLN A 89 24.22 -15.77 1.62
CA GLN A 89 22.81 -16.10 1.59
C GLN A 89 22.58 -17.53 1.13
N LEU A 90 21.86 -18.28 1.93
CA LEU A 90 21.53 -19.68 1.68
C LEU A 90 20.08 -19.82 1.22
N LYS A 91 19.74 -21.00 0.70
CA LYS A 91 18.38 -21.38 0.33
C LYS A 91 18.07 -22.80 0.75
N ARG A 92 16.85 -23.02 1.19
CA ARG A 92 16.34 -24.34 1.55
C ARG A 92 15.79 -25.10 0.33
N ALA A 93 15.45 -26.38 0.50
CA ALA A 93 14.78 -27.14 -0.54
C ALA A 93 13.45 -26.47 -0.95
N PRO A 94 13.07 -26.43 -2.24
CA PRO A 94 11.86 -25.75 -2.72
C PRO A 94 10.57 -26.25 -2.02
N GLU A 95 10.49 -27.54 -1.71
CA GLU A 95 9.33 -28.11 -1.01
C GLU A 95 9.24 -27.60 0.43
N LEU A 96 10.40 -27.38 1.07
CA LEU A 96 10.48 -26.87 2.43
C LEU A 96 10.20 -25.34 2.47
N GLU A 97 10.61 -24.63 1.43
CA GLU A 97 10.24 -23.21 1.23
C GLU A 97 8.73 -23.07 1.11
N GLN A 98 8.12 -23.85 0.22
CA GLN A 98 6.67 -23.83 0.03
C GLN A 98 5.90 -24.21 1.30
N GLU A 99 6.40 -25.17 2.08
CA GLU A 99 5.80 -25.55 3.37
C GLU A 99 5.87 -24.40 4.37
N PHE A 100 7.00 -23.68 4.39
CA PHE A 100 7.20 -22.54 5.29
C PHE A 100 6.33 -21.34 4.89
N ASP A 101 6.22 -21.02 3.59
CA ASP A 101 5.31 -19.98 3.10
C ASP A 101 3.86 -20.26 3.46
N GLN A 102 3.41 -21.50 3.25
CA GLN A 102 2.06 -21.91 3.65
C GLN A 102 1.85 -21.83 5.16
N TYR A 103 2.88 -22.10 5.95
CA TYR A 103 2.82 -21.91 7.39
C TYR A 103 2.64 -20.42 7.73
N ILE A 104 3.43 -19.53 7.12
CA ILE A 104 3.34 -18.06 7.32
C ILE A 104 1.94 -17.56 6.91
N ASP A 105 1.44 -17.94 5.76
CA ASP A 105 0.09 -17.58 5.31
C ASP A 105 -0.98 -18.01 6.33
N SER A 106 -0.79 -19.17 6.94
CA SER A 106 -1.72 -19.71 7.94
C SER A 106 -1.71 -18.95 9.27
N LEU A 107 -0.67 -18.16 9.56
CA LEU A 107 -0.55 -17.39 10.80
C LEU A 107 -1.52 -16.20 10.87
N THR A 108 -1.96 -15.70 9.74
CA THR A 108 -2.92 -14.57 9.64
C THR A 108 -4.36 -15.03 9.35
N ASP A 109 -4.57 -16.30 9.03
CA ASP A 109 -5.91 -16.88 8.82
C ASP A 109 -6.57 -17.24 10.14
N LYS A 110 -7.60 -16.49 10.55
CA LYS A 110 -8.38 -16.73 11.78
C LYS A 110 -9.04 -18.13 11.85
N SER A 111 -9.19 -18.82 10.71
CA SER A 111 -9.74 -20.19 10.65
C SER A 111 -8.66 -21.27 10.81
N SER A 112 -7.40 -20.88 10.72
CA SER A 112 -6.26 -21.78 10.82
C SER A 112 -5.97 -22.20 12.26
N PRO A 113 -5.58 -23.47 12.51
CA PRO A 113 -5.06 -23.88 13.81
C PRO A 113 -3.72 -23.21 14.14
N ASN A 114 -3.01 -22.66 13.14
CA ASN A 114 -1.74 -21.96 13.32
C ASN A 114 -1.94 -20.46 13.58
N PHE A 115 -3.17 -19.94 13.63
CA PHE A 115 -3.43 -18.53 13.83
C PHE A 115 -2.67 -17.98 15.03
N HIS A 116 -1.79 -16.98 14.78
CA HIS A 116 -0.89 -16.36 15.76
C HIS A 116 0.05 -17.35 16.52
N GLN A 117 0.36 -18.51 15.94
CA GLN A 117 1.35 -19.43 16.48
C GLN A 117 2.75 -19.08 15.95
N TRP A 118 3.27 -17.93 16.44
CA TRP A 118 4.57 -17.42 16.01
C TRP A 118 5.71 -18.36 16.37
N ILE A 119 6.68 -18.52 15.49
CA ILE A 119 7.89 -19.30 15.71
C ILE A 119 9.12 -18.42 15.58
N MET A 120 10.02 -18.50 16.56
CA MET A 120 11.24 -17.69 16.58
C MET A 120 12.31 -18.26 15.65
N ALA A 121 13.29 -17.45 15.25
CA ALA A 121 14.30 -17.81 14.27
C ALA A 121 15.02 -19.13 14.56
N ALA A 122 15.35 -19.44 15.82
CA ALA A 122 15.96 -20.72 16.18
C ALA A 122 15.02 -21.91 15.90
N GLU A 123 13.72 -21.78 16.18
CA GLU A 123 12.73 -22.79 15.86
C GLU A 123 12.49 -22.91 14.35
N GLN A 124 12.50 -21.76 13.64
CA GLN A 124 12.45 -21.75 12.17
C GLN A 124 13.66 -22.48 11.60
N GLY A 125 14.88 -22.21 12.12
CA GLY A 125 16.11 -22.90 11.73
C GLY A 125 16.03 -24.39 11.99
N GLU A 126 15.48 -24.82 13.14
CA GLU A 126 15.29 -26.23 13.44
C GLU A 126 14.32 -26.91 12.47
N LYS A 127 13.18 -26.28 12.18
CA LYS A 127 12.10 -26.87 11.37
C LYS A 127 12.30 -26.71 9.86
N TYR A 128 12.72 -25.53 9.41
CA TYR A 128 12.73 -25.11 8.01
C TYR A 128 14.12 -24.68 7.49
N GLY A 129 15.11 -24.47 8.34
CA GLY A 129 16.49 -24.11 7.92
C GLY A 129 17.22 -25.28 7.27
N LEU A 130 18.44 -25.07 6.84
CA LEU A 130 19.29 -26.10 6.23
C LEU A 130 19.59 -27.24 7.21
N ALA A 131 19.92 -28.41 6.65
CA ALA A 131 20.44 -29.52 7.43
C ALA A 131 21.86 -29.16 7.97
N GLN A 132 22.16 -29.57 9.20
CA GLN A 132 23.46 -29.31 9.82
C GLN A 132 24.64 -29.81 8.96
N GLN A 133 24.45 -30.95 8.27
CA GLN A 133 25.46 -31.50 7.38
C GLN A 133 25.80 -30.55 6.21
N ASP A 134 24.80 -29.86 5.66
CA ASP A 134 25.01 -28.90 4.58
C ASP A 134 25.76 -27.66 5.10
N LEU A 135 25.33 -27.14 6.27
CA LEU A 135 26.03 -26.01 6.92
C LEU A 135 27.49 -26.36 7.25
N ASP A 136 27.75 -27.54 7.81
CA ASP A 136 29.10 -27.98 8.10
C ASP A 136 29.97 -28.15 6.80
N SER A 137 29.33 -28.41 5.67
CA SER A 137 30.04 -28.53 4.39
C SER A 137 30.36 -27.14 3.84
N ILE A 138 29.43 -26.17 3.96
CA ILE A 138 29.62 -24.78 3.54
C ILE A 138 30.71 -24.11 4.39
N THR A 139 30.59 -24.18 5.72
CA THR A 139 31.55 -23.53 6.63
C THR A 139 32.95 -24.09 6.46
N ARG A 140 33.10 -25.40 6.35
CA ARG A 140 34.41 -26.02 6.04
C ARG A 140 34.99 -25.66 4.69
N TRP A 141 34.13 -25.45 3.68
CA TRP A 141 34.57 -24.98 2.37
C TRP A 141 35.09 -23.54 2.47
N LEU A 142 34.39 -22.62 3.14
CA LEU A 142 34.88 -21.25 3.38
C LEU A 142 36.21 -21.26 4.14
N GLU A 143 36.29 -21.97 5.25
CA GLU A 143 37.48 -22.08 6.08
C GLU A 143 38.69 -22.68 5.30
N SER A 144 38.46 -23.58 4.32
CA SER A 144 39.51 -24.17 3.50
C SER A 144 40.19 -23.18 2.58
N TYR A 145 39.53 -22.04 2.27
CA TYR A 145 40.10 -20.94 1.49
C TYR A 145 40.69 -19.81 2.36
N GLY A 146 40.63 -19.97 3.68
CA GLY A 146 41.24 -19.01 4.62
C GLY A 146 40.22 -18.04 5.25
N PHE A 147 38.96 -18.08 4.82
CA PHE A 147 37.93 -17.23 5.46
C PHE A 147 37.71 -17.60 6.91
N THR A 148 37.37 -16.59 7.71
CA THR A 148 36.83 -16.77 9.05
C THR A 148 35.31 -16.80 8.99
N VAL A 149 34.65 -17.83 9.52
CA VAL A 149 33.21 -17.86 9.73
C VAL A 149 32.93 -17.17 11.05
N ASP A 150 32.36 -15.96 10.98
CA ASP A 150 32.13 -15.09 12.13
C ASP A 150 30.86 -15.51 12.88
N TYR A 151 29.78 -15.80 12.12
CA TYR A 151 28.49 -16.15 12.70
C TYR A 151 27.60 -16.96 11.76
N VAL A 152 26.80 -17.87 12.30
CA VAL A 152 25.71 -18.54 11.58
C VAL A 152 24.40 -18.10 12.24
N TYR A 153 23.55 -17.45 11.48
CA TYR A 153 22.30 -16.93 12.01
C TYR A 153 21.33 -18.05 12.45
N PRO A 154 20.53 -17.83 13.50
CA PRO A 154 19.68 -18.88 14.10
C PRO A 154 18.65 -19.52 13.16
N ASN A 155 18.21 -18.78 12.12
CA ASN A 155 17.32 -19.31 11.08
C ASN A 155 18.04 -20.30 10.12
N LEU A 156 19.36 -20.44 10.24
CA LEU A 156 20.24 -21.27 9.42
C LEU A 156 20.16 -20.97 7.91
N MET A 157 19.95 -19.68 7.57
CA MET A 157 19.81 -19.22 6.19
C MET A 157 20.89 -18.21 5.78
N VAL A 158 21.67 -17.72 6.73
CA VAL A 158 22.74 -16.73 6.51
C VAL A 158 23.98 -17.13 7.29
N VAL A 159 25.14 -17.01 6.64
CA VAL A 159 26.47 -17.18 7.25
C VAL A 159 27.25 -15.89 7.09
N ASP A 160 27.65 -15.27 8.20
CA ASP A 160 28.54 -14.12 8.26
C ASP A 160 30.00 -14.62 8.24
N PHE A 161 30.79 -14.09 7.32
CA PHE A 161 32.17 -14.49 7.16
C PHE A 161 33.08 -13.35 6.69
N SER A 162 34.32 -13.40 7.05
CA SER A 162 35.32 -12.36 6.74
C SER A 162 36.56 -12.98 6.07
N GLY A 163 37.23 -12.17 5.24
CA GLY A 163 38.46 -12.56 4.56
C GLY A 163 39.09 -11.42 3.78
N THR A 164 39.75 -11.75 2.69
CA THR A 164 40.47 -10.80 1.82
C THR A 164 39.98 -10.90 0.37
N ALA A 165 40.23 -9.86 -0.42
CA ALA A 165 39.97 -9.88 -1.87
C ALA A 165 40.73 -10.99 -2.61
N GLY A 166 41.91 -11.40 -2.12
CA GLY A 166 42.65 -12.53 -2.61
C GLY A 166 41.93 -13.86 -2.41
N GLU A 167 41.38 -14.09 -1.21
CA GLU A 167 40.56 -15.27 -0.87
C GLU A 167 39.27 -15.30 -1.67
N ILE A 168 38.62 -14.16 -1.88
CA ILE A 168 37.45 -14.04 -2.76
C ILE A 168 37.76 -14.51 -4.17
N ARG A 169 38.89 -14.05 -4.74
CA ARG A 169 39.30 -14.44 -6.09
C ARG A 169 39.54 -15.95 -6.21
N GLU A 170 40.17 -16.56 -5.20
CA GLU A 170 40.46 -17.98 -5.19
C GLU A 170 39.21 -18.84 -5.02
N ALA A 171 38.30 -18.46 -4.09
CA ALA A 171 37.14 -19.27 -3.75
C ALA A 171 35.92 -19.00 -4.69
N PHE A 172 35.71 -17.74 -5.05
CA PHE A 172 34.50 -17.32 -5.81
C PHE A 172 34.84 -16.98 -7.29
N HIS A 173 36.08 -17.11 -7.71
CA HIS A 173 36.56 -16.92 -9.10
C HIS A 173 36.14 -15.59 -9.72
N THR A 174 36.08 -14.52 -8.90
CA THR A 174 35.84 -13.15 -9.34
C THR A 174 36.86 -12.20 -8.73
N GLU A 175 37.15 -11.09 -9.40
CA GLU A 175 38.11 -10.09 -8.93
C GLU A 175 37.38 -8.84 -8.42
N ILE A 176 37.84 -8.32 -7.29
CA ILE A 176 37.36 -7.05 -6.75
C ILE A 176 38.20 -5.93 -7.34
N HIS A 177 37.57 -4.93 -7.97
CA HIS A 177 38.23 -3.79 -8.56
C HIS A 177 37.79 -2.48 -7.89
N HIS A 178 38.67 -1.49 -7.95
CA HIS A 178 38.30 -0.10 -7.76
C HIS A 178 37.49 0.38 -8.96
N LEU A 179 36.42 1.09 -8.71
CA LEU A 179 35.57 1.71 -9.72
C LEU A 179 35.52 3.22 -9.47
N ASP A 180 35.38 3.97 -10.54
CA ASP A 180 35.04 5.40 -10.52
C ASP A 180 33.73 5.58 -11.26
N VAL A 181 32.66 5.72 -10.49
CA VAL A 181 31.32 5.87 -11.00
C VAL A 181 30.92 7.33 -10.85
N ARG A 182 30.92 8.06 -11.96
CA ARG A 182 30.57 9.51 -12.00
C ARG A 182 31.38 10.41 -11.04
N GLY A 183 32.60 10.01 -10.70
CA GLY A 183 33.49 10.72 -9.81
C GLY A 183 33.54 10.20 -8.39
N GLU A 184 32.66 9.26 -8.03
CA GLU A 184 32.69 8.57 -6.77
C GLU A 184 33.52 7.29 -6.84
N GLN A 185 34.24 6.98 -5.74
CA GLN A 185 35.13 5.83 -5.67
C GLN A 185 34.43 4.65 -4.99
N HIS A 186 34.33 3.56 -5.71
CA HIS A 186 33.73 2.32 -5.23
C HIS A 186 34.68 1.12 -5.39
N ILE A 187 34.29 0.02 -4.80
CA ILE A 187 34.81 -1.31 -5.12
C ILE A 187 33.66 -2.22 -5.50
N ALA A 188 33.90 -3.16 -6.42
CA ALA A 188 32.95 -4.21 -6.73
C ALA A 188 33.64 -5.40 -7.41
N ASN A 189 32.97 -6.56 -7.37
CA ASN A 189 33.31 -7.71 -8.19
C ASN A 189 33.00 -7.43 -9.67
N MET A 190 33.94 -7.78 -10.57
CA MET A 190 33.80 -7.48 -12.00
C MET A 190 33.08 -8.57 -12.80
N SER A 191 32.69 -9.65 -12.16
CA SER A 191 31.91 -10.74 -12.75
C SER A 191 31.08 -11.45 -11.70
N ASP A 192 30.03 -12.12 -12.14
CA ASP A 192 29.29 -12.99 -11.22
C ASP A 192 30.21 -14.05 -10.62
N PRO A 193 30.09 -14.33 -9.33
CA PRO A 193 30.87 -15.36 -8.66
C PRO A 193 30.58 -16.75 -9.21
N TYR A 194 31.53 -17.64 -9.07
CA TYR A 194 31.40 -19.07 -9.32
C TYR A 194 31.63 -19.84 -8.02
N ILE A 195 30.91 -20.92 -7.83
CA ILE A 195 31.06 -21.85 -6.72
C ILE A 195 31.09 -23.29 -7.24
N PRO A 196 31.64 -24.27 -6.49
CA PRO A 196 31.47 -25.68 -6.81
C PRO A 196 30.03 -26.09 -7.00
N GLU A 197 29.72 -26.86 -8.05
CA GLU A 197 28.37 -27.30 -8.43
C GLU A 197 27.62 -27.96 -7.26
N ALA A 198 28.38 -28.71 -6.42
CA ALA A 198 27.81 -29.36 -5.23
C ALA A 198 27.17 -28.39 -4.21
N LEU A 199 27.59 -27.11 -4.17
CA LEU A 199 27.05 -26.08 -3.27
C LEU A 199 25.84 -25.33 -3.86
N ALA A 200 25.61 -25.40 -5.17
CA ALA A 200 24.57 -24.68 -5.86
C ALA A 200 23.14 -24.97 -5.32
N PRO A 201 22.82 -26.18 -4.83
CA PRO A 201 21.47 -26.40 -4.25
C PRO A 201 21.18 -25.59 -2.99
N VAL A 202 22.21 -25.08 -2.29
CA VAL A 202 22.04 -24.43 -0.97
C VAL A 202 22.52 -22.98 -0.93
N VAL A 203 23.28 -22.50 -1.92
CA VAL A 203 23.81 -21.14 -1.97
C VAL A 203 23.04 -20.30 -2.98
N VAL A 204 22.64 -19.10 -2.60
CA VAL A 204 22.11 -18.05 -3.49
C VAL A 204 23.26 -17.18 -4.00
N GLY A 205 24.10 -16.67 -3.09
CA GLY A 205 25.22 -15.81 -3.40
C GLY A 205 25.78 -15.13 -2.16
N VAL A 206 26.78 -14.29 -2.36
CA VAL A 206 27.31 -13.41 -1.32
C VAL A 206 26.57 -12.08 -1.40
N VAL A 207 25.96 -11.67 -0.29
CA VAL A 207 25.33 -10.37 -0.16
C VAL A 207 26.43 -9.34 -0.20
N SER A 208 26.49 -8.64 -1.30
CA SER A 208 27.41 -7.58 -1.62
C SER A 208 28.93 -7.92 -1.51
N MET A 209 29.55 -7.99 -2.68
CA MET A 209 31.00 -7.90 -2.86
C MET A 209 31.39 -6.50 -3.37
N HIS A 210 30.66 -5.47 -2.92
CA HIS A 210 30.82 -4.07 -3.32
C HIS A 210 30.50 -3.14 -2.13
N ASN A 211 30.86 -1.89 -2.24
CA ASN A 211 30.62 -0.87 -1.21
C ASN A 211 29.58 0.20 -1.63
N PHE A 212 28.77 -0.06 -2.62
CA PHE A 212 27.60 0.75 -2.88
C PHE A 212 26.61 0.56 -1.74
N LYS A 213 26.11 1.66 -1.21
CA LYS A 213 25.23 1.65 -0.04
C LYS A 213 23.78 1.97 -0.45
N PRO A 214 22.80 1.47 0.30
CA PRO A 214 21.42 1.84 0.08
C PRO A 214 21.21 3.33 0.27
N GLN A 215 20.19 3.87 -0.38
CA GLN A 215 19.82 5.27 -0.26
C GLN A 215 18.79 5.44 0.85
N GLN A 216 18.92 6.53 1.59
CA GLN A 216 17.87 7.04 2.45
C GLN A 216 16.70 7.51 1.58
N MET A 217 15.48 7.22 2.00
CA MET A 217 14.27 7.66 1.32
C MET A 217 13.72 8.96 1.93
N ARG A 218 14.65 9.87 2.26
CA ARG A 218 14.41 11.19 2.79
C ARG A 218 14.80 12.25 1.75
N VAL A 219 13.90 13.13 1.45
CA VAL A 219 14.14 14.22 0.49
C VAL A 219 14.07 15.56 1.21
N PRO A 220 15.12 16.38 1.10
CA PRO A 220 15.13 17.71 1.73
C PRO A 220 14.10 18.64 1.09
N LEU A 221 13.67 19.64 1.86
CA LEU A 221 12.73 20.66 1.41
C LEU A 221 13.21 21.37 0.15
N VAL A 222 12.42 21.25 -0.91
CA VAL A 222 12.63 21.98 -2.15
C VAL A 222 11.82 23.27 -2.17
N ARG A 223 12.49 24.38 -2.46
CA ARG A 223 11.86 25.69 -2.69
C ARG A 223 12.28 26.21 -4.04
N THR A 224 11.38 26.22 -4.99
CA THR A 224 11.62 26.64 -6.36
C THR A 224 10.63 27.70 -6.81
N ASN A 225 10.81 28.24 -8.02
CA ASN A 225 9.78 29.07 -8.67
C ASN A 225 8.49 28.29 -8.99
N TYR A 226 8.54 26.95 -8.90
CA TYR A 226 7.41 26.03 -9.03
C TYR A 226 6.75 25.65 -7.69
N THR A 227 7.23 26.20 -6.57
CA THR A 227 6.55 26.00 -5.30
C THR A 227 5.22 26.73 -5.35
N PHE A 228 4.17 25.99 -5.51
CA PHE A 228 2.82 26.51 -5.60
C PHE A 228 2.33 26.88 -4.20
N GLY A 229 2.03 28.16 -4.04
CA GLY A 229 1.67 28.66 -2.73
C GLY A 229 2.60 29.76 -2.20
N GLY A 230 3.71 30.04 -2.86
CA GLY A 230 4.52 31.22 -2.61
C GLY A 230 5.34 31.21 -1.31
N CYS A 231 5.97 30.10 -0.98
CA CYS A 231 6.85 29.97 0.19
C CYS A 231 8.03 30.92 0.20
N THR A 232 7.80 32.17 0.52
CA THR A 232 8.85 33.09 0.89
C THR A 232 8.97 33.17 2.41
N GLY A 233 9.75 32.27 2.99
CA GLY A 233 10.17 32.43 4.38
C GLY A 233 9.58 31.48 5.43
N GLY A 234 9.18 30.28 5.09
CA GLY A 234 9.09 29.16 6.02
C GLY A 234 8.11 29.27 7.18
N THR A 235 6.94 29.86 6.99
CA THR A 235 5.88 29.83 8.00
C THR A 235 4.52 29.76 7.34
N ASN A 236 3.59 29.08 7.95
CA ASN A 236 2.16 29.16 7.70
C ASN A 236 1.66 30.60 7.93
N SER A 237 2.11 31.57 7.21
CA SER A 237 1.72 32.97 7.38
C SER A 237 1.16 33.55 6.09
N THR A 238 -0.07 33.95 6.20
CA THR A 238 -0.80 35.05 5.52
C THR A 238 -0.09 35.75 4.36
N GLY A 239 0.41 35.06 3.38
CA GLY A 239 1.00 35.75 2.25
C GLY A 239 1.75 34.91 1.23
N GLY A 240 1.75 33.62 1.39
CA GLY A 240 2.37 32.66 0.48
C GLY A 240 2.39 31.30 1.17
N ASP A 241 1.73 30.46 0.78
CA ASP A 241 1.02 29.34 1.25
C ASP A 241 1.83 28.04 1.29
N CYS A 242 2.99 28.03 2.00
CA CYS A 242 3.58 26.77 2.42
C CYS A 242 3.03 26.32 3.75
N TYR A 243 2.65 25.06 3.79
CA TYR A 243 2.15 24.40 4.98
C TYR A 243 3.22 23.45 5.51
N SER A 244 3.96 23.91 6.51
CA SER A 244 4.86 23.06 7.28
C SER A 244 4.00 22.20 8.21
N LEU A 245 3.91 20.90 7.92
CA LEU A 245 3.12 20.00 8.71
C LEU A 245 3.84 19.68 10.02
N VAL A 246 3.10 19.84 11.11
CA VAL A 246 3.52 19.45 12.45
C VAL A 246 2.68 18.27 12.93
N PRO A 247 3.02 17.60 14.05
CA PRO A 247 2.25 16.44 14.54
C PRO A 247 0.74 16.66 14.58
N ALA A 248 0.28 17.85 14.97
CA ALA A 248 -1.14 18.17 15.06
C ALA A 248 -1.87 18.18 13.69
N ASP A 249 -1.16 18.51 12.60
CA ASP A 249 -1.70 18.44 11.25
C ASP A 249 -1.89 16.98 10.83
N PHE A 250 -0.89 16.13 10.97
CA PHE A 250 -1.00 14.69 10.71
C PHE A 250 -2.13 14.05 11.53
N GLN A 251 -2.22 14.40 12.83
CA GLN A 251 -3.26 13.90 13.72
C GLN A 251 -4.68 14.28 13.26
N THR A 252 -4.81 15.42 12.59
CA THR A 252 -6.09 15.91 12.05
C THR A 252 -6.39 15.30 10.70
N ILE A 253 -5.42 15.31 9.78
CA ILE A 253 -5.59 14.84 8.40
C ILE A 253 -5.89 13.32 8.40
N TYR A 254 -5.12 12.53 9.13
CA TYR A 254 -5.28 11.07 9.18
C TYR A 254 -6.30 10.59 10.23
N ASN A 255 -7.10 11.51 10.80
CA ASN A 255 -8.17 11.19 11.75
C ASN A 255 -7.71 10.43 13.00
N LEU A 256 -6.55 10.80 13.56
CA LEU A 256 -5.98 10.19 14.77
C LEU A 256 -6.59 10.77 16.06
N ASN A 257 -7.02 12.02 16.05
CA ASN A 257 -7.54 12.71 17.23
C ASN A 257 -8.67 11.95 17.97
N PRO A 258 -9.61 11.25 17.30
CA PRO A 258 -10.59 10.43 17.99
C PRO A 258 -10.01 9.23 18.72
N LEU A 259 -8.91 8.63 18.18
CA LEU A 259 -8.19 7.52 18.81
C LEU A 259 -7.58 7.98 20.14
N TYR A 260 -6.89 9.11 20.14
CA TYR A 260 -6.26 9.66 21.33
C TYR A 260 -7.28 10.01 22.43
N ARG A 261 -8.45 10.55 22.04
CA ARG A 261 -9.56 10.77 22.98
C ARG A 261 -10.12 9.46 23.55
N ALA A 262 -10.00 8.37 22.83
CA ALA A 262 -10.38 7.03 23.30
C ALA A 262 -9.27 6.34 24.12
N GLY A 263 -8.10 7.00 24.32
CA GLY A 263 -6.95 6.46 25.04
C GLY A 263 -6.10 5.49 24.19
N ILE A 264 -6.25 5.49 22.87
CA ILE A 264 -5.45 4.70 21.92
C ILE A 264 -4.41 5.65 21.34
N ASN A 265 -3.16 5.54 21.78
CA ASN A 265 -2.11 6.52 21.51
C ASN A 265 -0.70 5.90 21.45
N GLY A 266 -0.60 4.57 21.40
CA GLY A 266 0.64 3.82 21.36
C GLY A 266 1.09 3.29 22.73
N THR A 267 0.31 3.51 23.78
CA THR A 267 0.68 3.05 25.14
C THR A 267 0.97 1.55 25.15
N GLY A 268 2.17 1.19 25.66
CA GLY A 268 2.63 -0.19 25.78
C GLY A 268 3.05 -0.84 24.47
N GLN A 269 3.11 -0.09 23.37
CA GLN A 269 3.64 -0.54 22.09
C GLN A 269 5.09 -0.08 21.91
N THR A 270 5.87 -0.86 21.18
CA THR A 270 7.21 -0.51 20.75
C THR A 270 7.26 -0.53 19.22
N ILE A 271 7.79 0.53 18.64
CA ILE A 271 8.07 0.66 17.22
C ILE A 271 9.58 0.73 17.07
N THR A 272 10.16 -0.13 16.25
CA THR A 272 11.60 -0.14 16.00
C THR A 272 11.84 0.45 14.62
N VAL A 273 12.55 1.58 14.54
CA VAL A 273 13.05 2.15 13.28
C VAL A 273 14.48 1.67 13.07
N VAL A 274 14.83 1.32 11.83
CA VAL A 274 16.11 0.66 11.51
C VAL A 274 16.98 1.61 10.70
N GLU A 275 18.18 1.90 11.24
CA GLU A 275 19.06 2.95 10.77
C GLU A 275 20.53 2.49 10.65
N ASP A 276 21.33 3.22 9.85
CA ASP A 276 22.79 3.10 9.82
C ASP A 276 23.52 4.30 10.44
N SER A 277 22.77 5.15 11.17
CA SER A 277 23.26 6.27 11.95
C SER A 277 22.50 6.39 13.27
N ASP A 278 23.15 6.89 14.31
CA ASP A 278 22.44 7.36 15.49
C ASP A 278 21.76 8.71 15.23
N THR A 279 20.74 9.04 16.03
CA THR A 279 20.08 10.35 16.01
C THR A 279 21.02 11.49 16.40
N TYR A 280 20.84 12.68 15.83
CA TYR A 280 21.73 13.80 16.10
C TYR A 280 21.46 14.48 17.44
N GLY A 281 22.43 14.43 18.32
CA GLY A 281 22.46 15.22 19.56
C GLY A 281 21.20 15.11 20.43
N THR A 282 20.40 16.17 20.49
CA THR A 282 19.16 16.24 21.27
C THR A 282 17.93 16.53 20.42
N ASP A 283 18.02 16.36 19.11
CA ASP A 283 17.02 16.84 18.16
C ASP A 283 15.67 16.16 18.38
N VAL A 284 15.63 14.85 18.46
CA VAL A 284 14.40 14.10 18.76
C VAL A 284 13.80 14.52 20.12
N ALA A 285 14.64 14.73 21.14
CA ALA A 285 14.15 15.20 22.44
C ALA A 285 13.57 16.63 22.36
N THR A 286 14.18 17.49 21.55
CA THR A 286 13.70 18.85 21.27
C THR A 286 12.37 18.84 20.54
N PHE A 287 12.24 17.99 19.52
CA PHE A 287 10.97 17.78 18.80
C PHE A 287 9.87 17.34 19.76
N ARG A 288 10.12 16.28 20.51
CA ARG A 288 9.14 15.74 21.48
C ARG A 288 8.77 16.76 22.55
N SER A 289 9.72 17.49 23.11
CA SER A 289 9.42 18.53 24.11
C SER A 289 8.61 19.69 23.55
N THR A 290 8.77 20.00 22.25
CA THR A 290 8.08 21.09 21.55
C THR A 290 6.64 20.69 21.20
N PHE A 291 6.45 19.56 20.55
CA PHE A 291 5.15 19.17 20.00
C PHE A 291 4.37 18.16 20.86
N LEU A 292 5.08 17.33 21.62
CA LEU A 292 4.54 16.14 22.26
C LEU A 292 4.67 16.19 23.79
N SER A 293 4.87 17.36 24.38
CA SER A 293 5.15 17.54 25.80
C SER A 293 4.07 16.99 26.77
N LYS A 294 2.86 16.74 26.27
CA LYS A 294 1.76 16.13 27.04
C LYS A 294 1.77 14.59 27.03
N TRP A 295 2.64 13.97 26.23
CA TRP A 295 2.71 12.53 26.02
C TRP A 295 3.94 11.94 26.72
N SER A 296 3.87 10.65 27.06
CA SER A 296 4.86 9.97 27.90
C SER A 296 5.76 8.98 27.16
N GLY A 297 5.59 8.81 25.86
CA GLY A 297 6.42 7.92 25.05
C GLY A 297 7.91 8.28 25.11
N THR A 298 8.76 7.32 24.82
CA THR A 298 10.22 7.43 24.90
C THR A 298 10.88 7.07 23.59
N VAL A 299 12.08 7.59 23.37
CA VAL A 299 12.95 7.19 22.24
C VAL A 299 14.26 6.68 22.83
N ASN A 300 14.71 5.54 22.35
CA ASN A 300 15.96 4.90 22.77
C ASN A 300 16.79 4.54 21.54
N THR A 301 18.09 4.78 21.57
CA THR A 301 19.02 4.20 20.61
C THR A 301 19.43 2.81 21.09
N ILE A 302 19.36 1.82 20.21
CA ILE A 302 19.78 0.45 20.49
C ILE A 302 20.68 -0.08 19.37
N HIS A 303 21.66 -0.90 19.74
CA HIS A 303 22.51 -1.63 18.78
C HIS A 303 22.15 -3.11 18.88
N PRO A 304 21.35 -3.66 17.91
CA PRO A 304 20.85 -5.02 18.01
C PRO A 304 21.97 -6.04 18.09
N THR A 305 21.97 -6.85 19.14
CA THR A 305 22.95 -7.90 19.35
C THR A 305 22.56 -9.19 18.63
N GLY A 306 23.50 -9.85 17.98
CA GLY A 306 23.28 -11.10 17.26
C GLY A 306 24.56 -11.54 16.58
N SER A 307 24.90 -10.99 15.41
CA SER A 307 26.23 -11.13 14.85
C SER A 307 27.20 -10.12 15.49
N ALA A 308 28.51 -10.40 15.41
CA ALA A 308 29.54 -9.48 15.85
C ALA A 308 29.63 -8.20 14.96
N ALA A 309 28.95 -8.19 13.82
CA ALA A 309 29.01 -7.12 12.84
C ALA A 309 28.28 -5.83 13.28
N CYS A 310 27.18 -5.96 14.04
CA CYS A 310 26.46 -4.78 14.51
C CYS A 310 27.24 -4.02 15.58
N THR A 311 27.90 -2.96 15.18
CA THR A 311 28.61 -2.03 16.04
C THR A 311 27.96 -0.66 15.96
N ASP A 312 28.21 0.17 16.98
CA ASP A 312 27.72 1.54 17.06
C ASP A 312 28.21 2.38 15.85
N PRO A 313 27.29 2.88 14.98
CA PRO A 313 27.66 3.70 13.82
C PRO A 313 28.08 5.11 14.20
N LEU A 314 27.73 5.58 15.40
CA LEU A 314 27.74 6.99 15.77
C LEU A 314 26.85 7.83 14.81
N THR A 315 26.84 9.15 14.97
CA THR A 315 26.22 10.04 13.99
C THR A 315 27.08 10.13 12.72
N ASN A 316 26.45 10.13 11.58
CA ASN A 316 27.07 10.22 10.26
C ASN A 316 26.12 10.92 9.27
N ALA A 317 26.41 10.91 7.97
CA ALA A 317 25.59 11.57 6.96
C ALA A 317 24.12 11.08 6.87
N ALA A 318 23.77 10.01 7.57
CA ALA A 318 22.41 9.47 7.65
C ALA A 318 21.64 9.89 8.91
N ASP A 319 22.24 10.68 9.81
CA ASP A 319 21.60 11.07 11.07
C ASP A 319 20.28 11.84 10.90
N GLY A 320 20.12 12.57 9.80
CA GLY A 320 18.87 13.22 9.49
C GLY A 320 17.73 12.25 9.11
N GLU A 321 18.05 11.05 8.61
CA GLU A 321 17.06 9.98 8.43
C GLU A 321 16.62 9.42 9.78
N ALA A 322 17.58 9.11 10.64
CA ALA A 322 17.33 8.60 11.98
C ALA A 322 16.47 9.56 12.83
N ASP A 323 16.76 10.88 12.74
CA ASP A 323 15.94 11.91 13.39
C ASP A 323 14.51 11.93 12.82
N LEU A 324 14.36 11.90 11.49
CA LEU A 324 13.06 11.91 10.81
C LEU A 324 12.19 10.73 11.24
N ASP A 325 12.71 9.51 11.12
CA ASP A 325 11.95 8.30 11.44
C ASP A 325 11.50 8.27 12.91
N ALA A 326 12.39 8.62 13.84
CA ALA A 326 12.08 8.68 15.26
C ALA A 326 11.03 9.75 15.59
N GLU A 327 11.12 10.93 14.97
CA GLU A 327 10.21 12.05 15.19
C GLU A 327 8.82 11.79 14.59
N VAL A 328 8.76 11.27 13.37
CA VAL A 328 7.49 10.95 12.70
C VAL A 328 6.78 9.79 13.41
N ALA A 329 7.50 8.73 13.78
CA ALA A 329 6.92 7.65 14.58
C ALA A 329 6.34 8.18 15.90
N SER A 330 7.09 9.07 16.58
CA SER A 330 6.63 9.74 17.81
C SER A 330 5.39 10.62 17.57
N ALA A 331 5.28 11.28 16.41
CA ALA A 331 4.15 12.18 16.11
C ALA A 331 2.82 11.43 16.00
N ILE A 332 2.85 10.18 15.51
CA ILE A 332 1.67 9.36 15.23
C ILE A 332 1.30 8.44 16.40
N ALA A 333 2.28 7.86 17.09
CA ALA A 333 2.06 7.03 18.29
C ALA A 333 2.76 7.65 19.52
N PRO A 334 2.25 8.76 20.05
CA PRO A 334 3.01 9.64 20.94
C PRO A 334 3.33 9.06 22.32
N ASP A 335 2.64 8.02 22.77
CA ASP A 335 2.93 7.29 24.00
C ASP A 335 3.62 5.93 23.77
N ALA A 336 3.98 5.60 22.51
CA ALA A 336 4.79 4.43 22.22
C ALA A 336 6.26 4.61 22.66
N THR A 337 6.95 3.51 22.80
CA THR A 337 8.42 3.48 22.84
C THR A 337 8.91 3.39 21.40
N ILE A 338 9.83 4.27 21.02
CA ILE A 338 10.51 4.22 19.73
C ILE A 338 11.94 3.73 20.01
N ASP A 339 12.29 2.59 19.46
CA ASP A 339 13.65 2.06 19.51
C ASP A 339 14.33 2.34 18.14
N VAL A 340 15.33 3.22 18.14
CA VAL A 340 16.16 3.51 16.96
C VAL A 340 17.26 2.46 16.95
N ALA A 341 17.12 1.48 16.07
CA ALA A 341 18.00 0.31 15.98
C ALA A 341 19.08 0.54 14.93
N THR A 342 20.29 0.83 15.37
CA THR A 342 21.37 1.28 14.51
C THR A 342 22.54 0.29 14.46
N CYS A 343 23.10 0.08 13.27
CA CYS A 343 24.30 -0.71 13.06
C CYS A 343 25.19 -0.03 12.03
N LYS A 344 26.50 -0.05 12.30
CA LYS A 344 27.51 0.48 11.40
C LYS A 344 27.67 -0.38 10.15
N ASP A 345 27.83 0.24 9.01
CA ASP A 345 28.26 -0.38 7.77
C ASP A 345 29.60 -1.12 7.92
N SER A 346 29.71 -2.32 7.33
CA SER A 346 31.01 -2.92 7.02
C SER A 346 31.54 -2.39 5.67
N THR A 347 32.68 -2.93 5.24
CA THR A 347 33.22 -2.57 3.91
C THR A 347 32.23 -2.87 2.79
N THR A 348 31.47 -3.95 2.88
CA THR A 348 30.61 -4.44 1.80
C THR A 348 29.14 -4.55 2.21
N THR A 349 28.83 -4.83 3.46
CA THR A 349 27.44 -5.02 3.93
C THR A 349 26.94 -3.77 4.63
N ASN A 350 25.71 -3.36 4.33
CA ASN A 350 25.09 -2.19 4.96
C ASN A 350 24.62 -2.50 6.38
N GLY A 351 24.66 -1.47 7.24
CA GLY A 351 24.26 -1.56 8.64
C GLY A 351 22.77 -1.87 8.84
N VAL A 352 21.93 -1.38 7.94
CA VAL A 352 20.48 -1.65 7.96
C VAL A 352 20.19 -3.15 7.89
N LEU A 353 20.88 -3.90 7.00
CA LEU A 353 20.69 -5.35 6.92
C LEU A 353 21.16 -6.06 8.19
N PHE A 354 22.30 -5.65 8.77
CA PHE A 354 22.75 -6.20 10.06
C PHE A 354 21.72 -5.94 11.17
N ALA A 355 21.19 -4.73 11.24
CA ALA A 355 20.16 -4.39 12.22
C ALA A 355 18.91 -5.25 12.07
N VAL A 356 18.38 -5.36 10.86
CA VAL A 356 17.20 -6.18 10.56
C VAL A 356 17.45 -7.66 10.90
N GLU A 357 18.54 -8.24 10.41
CA GLU A 357 18.88 -9.65 10.68
C GLU A 357 19.00 -9.92 12.18
N ASN A 358 19.71 -9.05 12.91
CA ASN A 358 19.87 -9.21 14.37
C ASN A 358 18.55 -9.06 15.11
N LEU A 359 17.67 -8.14 14.69
CA LEU A 359 16.34 -7.95 15.28
C LEU A 359 15.44 -9.16 15.07
N VAL A 360 15.28 -9.60 13.81
CA VAL A 360 14.34 -10.68 13.48
C VAL A 360 14.81 -12.07 13.94
N THR A 361 16.15 -12.26 14.09
CA THR A 361 16.73 -13.50 14.58
C THR A 361 16.96 -13.52 16.10
N SER A 362 16.68 -12.40 16.80
CA SER A 362 16.79 -12.32 18.25
C SER A 362 15.80 -13.28 18.95
N ALA A 363 16.03 -13.54 20.23
CA ALA A 363 15.09 -14.32 21.04
C ALA A 363 13.73 -13.62 21.25
N THR A 364 13.70 -12.30 21.10
CA THR A 364 12.52 -11.44 21.29
C THR A 364 12.44 -10.43 20.14
N PRO A 365 12.08 -10.86 18.92
CA PRO A 365 11.95 -9.95 17.79
C PRO A 365 10.92 -8.85 18.09
N PRO A 366 11.12 -7.61 17.62
CA PRO A 366 10.16 -6.53 17.83
C PRO A 366 8.81 -6.85 17.19
N ALA A 367 7.75 -6.21 17.68
CA ALA A 367 6.43 -6.37 17.10
C ALA A 367 6.28 -5.63 15.76
N ILE A 368 6.98 -4.49 15.62
CA ILE A 368 6.91 -3.60 14.48
C ILE A 368 8.31 -3.12 14.12
N ILE A 369 8.64 -3.17 12.84
CA ILE A 369 9.85 -2.58 12.26
C ILE A 369 9.43 -1.58 11.18
N SER A 370 10.05 -0.39 11.16
CA SER A 370 10.03 0.56 10.05
C SER A 370 11.42 0.69 9.44
N GLN A 371 11.51 0.69 8.12
CA GLN A 371 12.76 0.81 7.39
C GLN A 371 12.62 1.81 6.26
N SER A 372 13.36 2.88 6.32
CA SER A 372 13.32 4.01 5.38
C SER A 372 14.51 4.04 4.42
N TYR A 373 15.02 2.88 4.06
CA TYR A 373 16.15 2.69 3.15
C TYR A 373 15.77 1.76 2.00
N GLY A 374 16.36 2.01 0.85
CA GLY A 374 16.20 1.15 -0.30
C GLY A 374 17.35 1.29 -1.31
N GLU A 375 17.40 0.36 -2.23
CA GLU A 375 18.30 0.36 -3.38
C GLU A 375 17.50 -0.21 -4.54
N CYS A 376 17.81 0.19 -5.76
CA CYS A 376 17.18 -0.40 -6.96
C CYS A 376 17.18 -1.93 -6.90
N GLU A 377 16.02 -2.56 -7.07
CA GLU A 377 15.87 -4.03 -7.06
C GLU A 377 16.88 -4.72 -7.99
N ALA A 378 17.11 -4.17 -9.18
CA ALA A 378 18.05 -4.71 -10.15
C ALA A 378 19.53 -4.48 -9.76
N TYR A 379 19.84 -3.44 -9.01
CA TYR A 379 21.20 -3.13 -8.57
C TYR A 379 21.60 -3.89 -7.30
N ASN A 380 20.63 -4.21 -6.45
CA ASN A 380 20.86 -5.05 -5.28
C ASN A 380 21.48 -6.39 -5.63
N GLY A 381 21.06 -6.99 -6.75
CA GLY A 381 21.40 -8.33 -7.13
C GLY A 381 20.66 -9.42 -6.35
N SER A 382 20.68 -10.62 -6.90
CA SER A 382 19.90 -11.75 -6.39
C SER A 382 20.17 -12.13 -4.93
N ALA A 383 21.43 -12.00 -4.48
CA ALA A 383 21.79 -12.38 -3.12
C ALA A 383 21.29 -11.37 -2.08
N SER A 384 21.39 -10.07 -2.34
CA SER A 384 20.88 -9.03 -1.42
C SER A 384 19.37 -9.03 -1.37
N ASN A 385 18.67 -9.11 -2.51
CA ASN A 385 17.22 -9.24 -2.54
C ASN A 385 16.74 -10.48 -1.74
N ALA A 386 17.42 -11.62 -1.91
CA ALA A 386 17.12 -12.84 -1.16
C ALA A 386 17.40 -12.70 0.35
N ALA A 387 18.43 -11.94 0.75
CA ALA A 387 18.75 -11.73 2.15
C ALA A 387 17.64 -10.94 2.86
N PHE A 388 17.20 -9.80 2.29
CA PHE A 388 16.09 -9.04 2.83
C PHE A 388 14.78 -9.84 2.81
N ASN A 389 14.50 -10.57 1.71
CA ASN A 389 13.31 -11.43 1.67
C ASN A 389 13.32 -12.49 2.77
N THR A 390 14.48 -13.13 3.03
CA THR A 390 14.65 -14.13 4.08
C THR A 390 14.53 -13.52 5.48
N ALA A 391 15.12 -12.34 5.70
CA ALA A 391 15.01 -11.61 6.96
C ALA A 391 13.56 -11.24 7.26
N PHE A 392 12.84 -10.68 6.29
CA PHE A 392 11.44 -10.31 6.44
C PHE A 392 10.51 -11.53 6.58
N GLN A 393 10.79 -12.63 5.87
CA GLN A 393 10.11 -13.91 6.06
C GLN A 393 10.29 -14.41 7.51
N THR A 394 11.53 -14.33 8.02
CA THR A 394 11.87 -14.69 9.41
C THR A 394 11.09 -13.82 10.40
N GLY A 395 11.05 -12.51 10.18
CA GLY A 395 10.28 -11.57 10.98
C GLY A 395 8.77 -11.85 10.96
N ALA A 396 8.20 -12.02 9.78
CA ALA A 396 6.77 -12.33 9.62
C ALA A 396 6.37 -13.63 10.33
N ALA A 397 7.18 -14.67 10.23
CA ALA A 397 6.97 -15.94 10.94
C ALA A 397 7.10 -15.78 12.47
N ALA A 398 7.91 -14.82 12.94
CA ALA A 398 8.04 -14.48 14.35
C ALA A 398 6.98 -13.46 14.85
N GLY A 399 6.08 -13.04 13.95
CA GLY A 399 4.98 -12.12 14.25
C GLY A 399 5.32 -10.64 14.13
N THR A 400 6.47 -10.29 13.57
CA THR A 400 6.89 -8.91 13.32
C THR A 400 6.17 -8.35 12.10
N SER A 401 5.59 -7.16 12.21
CA SER A 401 5.05 -6.37 11.10
C SER A 401 6.15 -5.44 10.60
N ILE A 402 6.49 -5.51 9.31
CA ILE A 402 7.60 -4.76 8.72
C ILE A 402 7.05 -3.78 7.69
N PHE A 403 7.44 -2.52 7.79
CA PHE A 403 7.05 -1.43 6.90
C PHE A 403 8.28 -0.88 6.21
N VAL A 404 8.25 -0.80 4.90
CA VAL A 404 9.40 -0.37 4.08
C VAL A 404 8.95 0.74 3.14
N SER A 405 9.72 1.82 3.09
CA SER A 405 9.50 2.90 2.13
C SER A 405 9.60 2.39 0.69
N ALA A 406 8.65 2.80 -0.17
CA ALA A 406 8.55 2.30 -1.55
C ALA A 406 9.56 2.96 -2.50
N GLY A 407 10.29 3.99 -2.04
CA GLY A 407 11.25 4.73 -2.83
C GLY A 407 10.75 6.10 -3.27
N ASP A 408 11.66 6.94 -3.72
CA ASP A 408 11.47 8.36 -3.95
C ASP A 408 11.74 8.80 -5.40
N ALA A 409 11.97 7.85 -6.31
CA ALA A 409 12.24 8.13 -7.73
C ALA A 409 11.10 7.68 -8.66
N GLY A 410 9.87 7.76 -8.19
CA GLY A 410 8.67 7.42 -8.96
C GLY A 410 8.73 6.03 -9.57
N ALA A 411 8.31 5.90 -10.83
CA ALA A 411 8.33 4.65 -11.56
C ALA A 411 9.75 4.20 -11.99
N SER A 412 10.79 4.99 -11.71
CA SER A 412 12.18 4.68 -12.06
C SER A 412 13.07 4.57 -10.84
N GLY A 413 12.70 3.70 -9.90
CA GLY A 413 13.41 3.49 -8.64
C GLY A 413 14.87 3.07 -8.77
N CYS A 414 15.38 2.89 -10.01
CA CYS A 414 16.78 2.66 -10.31
C CYS A 414 17.54 3.95 -10.72
N ALA A 415 16.87 5.09 -10.70
CA ALA A 415 17.52 6.37 -10.92
C ALA A 415 18.07 6.92 -9.59
N PRO A 416 19.29 7.45 -9.54
CA PRO A 416 19.87 8.00 -8.32
C PRO A 416 19.14 9.26 -7.89
N LEU A 417 18.76 9.33 -6.61
CA LEU A 417 17.99 10.44 -6.03
C LEU A 417 18.83 11.70 -5.78
N PHE A 418 20.10 11.55 -5.41
CA PHE A 418 20.88 12.65 -4.89
C PHE A 418 22.03 13.06 -5.83
N GLY A 419 22.08 14.37 -6.10
CA GLY A 419 23.26 15.08 -6.61
C GLY A 419 23.61 14.91 -8.07
N GLU A 420 23.14 13.91 -8.77
CA GLU A 420 23.70 13.48 -10.02
C GLU A 420 22.77 13.50 -11.23
N SER A 421 21.48 13.30 -11.05
CA SER A 421 20.55 13.29 -12.17
C SER A 421 19.22 13.93 -11.82
N THR A 422 18.85 14.92 -12.60
CA THR A 422 17.51 15.48 -12.62
C THR A 422 16.63 14.77 -13.64
N GLN A 423 17.13 13.68 -14.22
CA GLN A 423 16.46 12.88 -15.25
C GLN A 423 16.76 11.40 -15.06
N ALA A 424 15.74 10.59 -15.19
CA ALA A 424 15.88 9.14 -15.17
C ALA A 424 16.54 8.61 -16.44
N TYR A 425 17.38 7.58 -16.28
CA TYR A 425 18.11 6.95 -17.39
C TYR A 425 18.05 5.41 -17.35
N SER A 426 17.41 4.85 -16.33
CA SER A 426 17.44 3.40 -16.04
C SER A 426 16.16 2.68 -16.49
N GLY A 427 15.16 3.39 -16.99
CA GLY A 427 13.87 2.83 -17.35
C GLY A 427 12.98 2.54 -16.13
N ILE A 428 11.88 1.83 -16.36
CA ILE A 428 10.99 1.39 -15.28
C ILE A 428 11.71 0.35 -14.41
N GLY A 429 11.68 0.58 -13.13
CA GLY A 429 12.20 -0.32 -12.10
C GLY A 429 11.76 0.19 -10.74
N ILE A 430 11.76 -0.65 -9.76
CA ILE A 430 11.35 -0.30 -8.41
C ILE A 430 12.54 -0.19 -7.47
N THR A 431 12.36 0.59 -6.40
CA THR A 431 13.24 0.54 -5.26
C THR A 431 12.95 -0.76 -4.52
N GLY A 432 13.97 -1.63 -4.40
CA GLY A 432 13.91 -2.85 -3.61
C GLY A 432 13.94 -2.50 -2.12
N TRP A 433 13.63 -3.37 -1.54
CA TRP A 433 13.27 -4.31 -0.52
C TRP A 433 11.79 -4.22 -0.13
N GLY A 434 11.10 -3.15 -0.53
CA GLY A 434 9.66 -3.02 -0.38
C GLY A 434 8.85 -4.07 -1.15
N GLU A 435 9.47 -4.69 -2.16
CA GLU A 435 8.83 -5.68 -3.04
C GLU A 435 8.75 -7.09 -2.44
N THR A 436 9.33 -7.35 -1.27
CA THR A 436 9.18 -8.68 -0.69
C THR A 436 7.71 -8.95 -0.32
N VAL A 437 7.33 -10.21 -0.26
CA VAL A 437 5.93 -10.58 0.05
C VAL A 437 5.62 -10.58 1.54
N TYR A 438 6.58 -10.25 2.39
CA TYR A 438 6.50 -10.34 3.85
C TYR A 438 6.47 -9.00 4.59
N ASN A 439 6.51 -7.89 3.86
CA ASN A 439 6.45 -6.52 4.38
C ASN A 439 5.30 -5.73 3.74
N VAL A 440 4.99 -4.60 4.34
CA VAL A 440 4.15 -3.54 3.76
C VAL A 440 5.06 -2.53 3.07
N SER A 441 4.88 -2.34 1.77
CA SER A 441 5.53 -1.28 1.01
C SER A 441 4.71 0.00 1.11
N VAL A 442 5.33 1.09 1.59
CA VAL A 442 4.63 2.34 1.86
C VAL A 442 5.06 3.41 0.87
N GLY A 443 4.16 3.82 0.01
CA GLY A 443 4.34 4.86 -0.99
C GLY A 443 4.05 6.27 -0.49
N GLY A 444 4.22 7.25 -1.37
CA GLY A 444 4.12 8.67 -1.06
C GLY A 444 2.89 9.36 -1.64
N THR A 445 2.27 10.25 -0.85
CA THR A 445 1.21 11.16 -1.29
C THR A 445 1.56 12.62 -1.02
N ASP A 446 0.85 13.53 -1.68
CA ASP A 446 0.75 14.94 -1.37
C ASP A 446 -0.72 15.38 -1.36
N PHE A 447 -1.01 16.63 -1.04
CA PHE A 447 -2.37 17.15 -0.98
C PHE A 447 -2.78 17.87 -2.28
N GLU A 448 -4.05 17.70 -2.64
CA GLU A 448 -4.63 18.23 -3.88
C GLU A 448 -5.12 19.68 -3.73
N ASP A 449 -4.95 20.32 -2.60
CA ASP A 449 -5.59 21.61 -2.27
C ASP A 449 -5.11 22.76 -3.17
N ALA A 450 -3.79 22.86 -3.46
CA ALA A 450 -3.22 23.84 -4.37
C ALA A 450 -3.72 23.62 -5.81
N TYR A 451 -3.77 22.38 -6.27
CA TYR A 451 -4.34 22.03 -7.58
C TYR A 451 -5.83 22.37 -7.64
N ASN A 452 -6.59 22.01 -6.63
CA ASN A 452 -8.02 22.30 -6.56
C ASN A 452 -8.35 23.80 -6.49
N ALA A 453 -7.47 24.60 -5.90
CA ALA A 453 -7.63 26.05 -5.82
C ALA A 453 -7.52 26.75 -7.19
N LYS A 454 -6.97 26.06 -8.20
CA LYS A 454 -6.82 26.59 -9.57
C LYS A 454 -7.68 25.84 -10.59
N GLU A 455 -7.61 24.51 -10.59
CA GLU A 455 -8.10 23.68 -11.68
C GLU A 455 -9.48 23.00 -11.39
N ALA A 456 -9.92 22.89 -10.13
CA ALA A 456 -11.21 22.32 -9.82
C ALA A 456 -12.40 23.15 -10.35
N SER A 457 -13.47 22.49 -10.75
CA SER A 457 -14.71 23.14 -11.18
C SER A 457 -15.91 22.61 -10.39
N PRO A 458 -16.49 23.39 -9.44
CA PRO A 458 -16.04 24.72 -9.03
C PRO A 458 -14.70 24.71 -8.28
N VAL A 459 -13.97 25.82 -8.35
CA VAL A 459 -12.74 26.05 -7.60
C VAL A 459 -12.98 25.87 -6.10
N ILE A 460 -12.06 25.19 -5.42
CA ILE A 460 -12.12 24.98 -3.97
C ILE A 460 -10.99 25.79 -3.32
N PRO A 461 -11.32 26.83 -2.56
CA PRO A 461 -10.30 27.66 -1.92
C PRO A 461 -9.44 26.86 -0.94
N ILE A 462 -8.14 27.10 -0.89
CA ILE A 462 -7.19 26.50 0.07
C ILE A 462 -7.66 26.69 1.52
N SER A 463 -8.30 27.83 1.82
CA SER A 463 -8.91 28.10 3.13
C SER A 463 -10.03 27.12 3.54
N THR A 464 -10.49 26.25 2.63
CA THR A 464 -11.37 25.13 2.97
C THR A 464 -10.68 24.12 3.87
N TYR A 465 -9.41 23.91 3.64
CA TYR A 465 -8.62 22.87 4.29
C TYR A 465 -7.77 23.41 5.45
N TRP A 466 -7.30 24.66 5.35
CA TRP A 466 -6.38 25.25 6.28
C TRP A 466 -6.94 26.44 7.03
N ASN A 467 -6.54 26.61 8.30
CA ASN A 467 -6.77 27.83 9.06
C ASN A 467 -5.80 28.94 8.58
N SER A 468 -6.19 30.19 8.74
CA SER A 468 -5.39 31.35 8.33
C SER A 468 -4.15 31.62 9.21
N GLY A 469 -3.84 30.75 10.14
CA GLY A 469 -2.68 30.78 11.00
C GLY A 469 -2.74 29.70 12.05
N ASN A 470 -1.59 29.33 12.59
CA ASN A 470 -1.44 28.45 13.74
C ASN A 470 -0.42 29.04 14.72
N THR A 471 -0.31 28.45 15.90
CA THR A 471 0.71 28.85 16.90
C THR A 471 2.09 28.27 16.61
N GLY A 472 2.24 27.51 15.53
CA GLY A 472 3.45 26.78 15.17
C GLY A 472 3.53 25.38 15.78
N THR A 473 2.73 25.08 16.82
CA THR A 473 2.66 23.76 17.46
C THR A 473 1.29 23.09 17.32
N ASP A 474 0.24 23.85 17.08
CA ASP A 474 -1.16 23.37 17.09
C ASP A 474 -1.66 22.91 15.73
N GLY A 475 -0.85 23.07 14.68
CA GLY A 475 -1.24 22.78 13.30
C GLY A 475 -2.25 23.77 12.72
N SER A 476 -2.50 23.66 11.44
CA SER A 476 -3.47 24.50 10.70
C SER A 476 -4.51 23.68 9.93
N ALA A 477 -4.33 22.40 9.77
CA ALA A 477 -5.28 21.53 9.09
C ALA A 477 -6.63 21.46 9.83
N LYS A 478 -7.73 21.54 9.06
CA LYS A 478 -9.10 21.51 9.59
C LYS A 478 -9.74 20.14 9.58
N SER A 479 -9.32 19.29 8.64
CA SER A 479 -9.88 17.95 8.39
C SER A 479 -8.96 17.20 7.46
N TYR A 480 -9.41 16.04 6.99
CA TYR A 480 -8.81 15.37 5.85
C TYR A 480 -8.68 16.32 4.65
N ILE A 481 -7.59 16.22 3.94
CA ILE A 481 -7.30 16.95 2.70
C ILE A 481 -7.18 15.89 1.60
N PRO A 482 -7.91 16.00 0.48
CA PRO A 482 -7.76 15.04 -0.61
C PRO A 482 -6.31 14.90 -1.05
N GLU A 483 -5.89 13.66 -1.26
CA GLU A 483 -4.51 13.31 -1.60
C GLU A 483 -4.38 12.95 -3.08
N ILE A 484 -3.19 13.22 -3.59
CA ILE A 484 -2.66 12.86 -4.90
C ILE A 484 -1.37 12.06 -4.70
N PRO A 485 -0.87 11.27 -5.66
CA PRO A 485 0.49 10.75 -5.57
C PRO A 485 1.49 11.89 -5.39
N TRP A 486 2.45 11.73 -4.49
CA TRP A 486 3.57 12.64 -4.42
C TRP A 486 4.37 12.56 -5.72
N ASN A 487 4.50 13.69 -6.41
CA ASN A 487 5.26 13.79 -7.65
C ASN A 487 5.71 15.24 -7.87
N ASP A 488 7.01 15.49 -7.74
CA ASP A 488 7.66 16.78 -7.91
C ASP A 488 8.37 16.89 -9.27
N SER A 489 8.18 15.91 -10.13
CA SER A 489 8.73 15.94 -11.47
C SER A 489 7.92 16.84 -12.40
N CYS A 490 8.63 17.63 -13.22
CA CYS A 490 8.02 18.39 -14.33
C CYS A 490 7.22 17.50 -15.30
N ALA A 491 7.48 16.19 -15.28
CA ALA A 491 6.77 15.22 -16.08
C ALA A 491 5.41 14.82 -15.48
N GLY A 492 5.21 15.06 -14.18
CA GLY A 492 3.97 14.70 -13.48
C GLY A 492 2.76 15.38 -14.10
N TYR A 493 1.70 14.56 -14.33
CA TYR A 493 0.47 15.00 -15.00
C TYR A 493 -0.16 16.24 -14.35
N LEU A 494 -0.31 16.24 -13.04
CA LEU A 494 -0.96 17.35 -12.35
C LEU A 494 -0.11 18.61 -12.42
N LEU A 495 1.21 18.47 -12.37
CA LEU A 495 2.13 19.58 -12.41
C LEU A 495 2.12 20.27 -13.79
N TYR A 496 2.37 19.52 -14.86
CA TYR A 496 2.39 20.14 -16.18
C TYR A 496 1.01 20.67 -16.61
N ASN A 497 -0.07 20.04 -16.15
CA ASN A 497 -1.42 20.55 -16.38
C ASN A 497 -1.67 21.84 -15.60
N TYR A 498 -1.19 21.93 -14.36
CA TYR A 498 -1.25 23.15 -13.54
C TYR A 498 -0.49 24.30 -14.19
N GLU A 499 0.69 24.04 -14.76
CA GLU A 499 1.47 25.04 -15.51
C GLU A 499 0.87 25.39 -16.89
N GLY A 500 -0.09 24.59 -17.36
CA GLY A 500 -0.74 24.78 -18.66
C GLY A 500 0.10 24.30 -19.83
N ALA A 501 1.11 23.48 -19.56
CA ALA A 501 1.91 22.84 -20.59
C ALA A 501 1.13 21.73 -21.30
N ALA A 502 1.55 21.47 -22.51
CA ALA A 502 0.87 20.51 -23.37
C ALA A 502 1.20 19.03 -23.04
N SER A 503 2.33 18.78 -22.36
CA SER A 503 2.80 17.47 -21.91
C SER A 503 3.91 17.63 -20.88
N GLY A 504 4.26 16.54 -20.16
CA GLY A 504 5.42 16.49 -19.29
C GLY A 504 6.72 16.83 -20.02
N SER A 505 6.96 16.26 -21.21
CA SER A 505 8.14 16.60 -22.01
C SER A 505 8.19 18.08 -22.40
N ALA A 506 7.04 18.72 -22.68
CA ALA A 506 7.00 20.16 -22.99
C ALA A 506 7.28 21.00 -21.75
N GLU A 507 6.79 20.60 -20.59
CA GLU A 507 7.09 21.26 -19.32
C GLU A 507 8.56 21.11 -18.97
N CYS A 508 9.09 19.89 -18.98
CA CYS A 508 10.49 19.63 -18.65
C CYS A 508 11.48 20.30 -19.60
N ALA A 509 11.12 20.51 -20.86
CA ALA A 509 11.97 21.23 -21.81
C ALA A 509 12.13 22.72 -21.47
N THR A 510 11.20 23.31 -20.74
CA THR A 510 11.19 24.73 -20.36
C THR A 510 11.37 24.96 -18.86
N ALA A 511 11.20 23.91 -18.07
CA ALA A 511 11.31 23.97 -16.62
C ALA A 511 12.68 24.47 -16.16
N THR A 512 12.66 25.39 -15.22
CA THR A 512 13.89 25.90 -14.57
C THR A 512 14.35 24.99 -13.43
N PHE A 513 13.47 24.13 -12.97
CA PHE A 513 13.70 23.10 -11.97
C PHE A 513 13.30 21.74 -12.56
N ARG A 514 14.13 20.75 -12.36
CA ARG A 514 13.87 19.36 -12.72
C ARG A 514 14.15 18.48 -11.51
N SER A 515 13.29 17.56 -11.26
CA SER A 515 13.41 16.55 -10.23
C SER A 515 12.92 15.21 -10.74
N ILE A 516 13.45 14.14 -10.19
CA ILE A 516 12.92 12.77 -10.32
C ILE A 516 12.22 12.33 -9.04
N GLU A 517 12.07 13.24 -8.08
CA GLU A 517 11.46 12.98 -6.79
C GLU A 517 9.96 12.73 -6.93
N ALA A 518 9.55 11.52 -6.63
CA ALA A 518 8.15 11.10 -6.67
C ALA A 518 7.98 9.78 -5.88
N GLY A 519 6.78 9.52 -5.38
CA GLY A 519 6.46 8.28 -4.71
C GLY A 519 6.71 7.06 -5.58
N GLY A 520 7.54 6.14 -5.08
CA GLY A 520 7.96 4.93 -5.75
C GLY A 520 6.82 3.93 -5.93
N GLY A 521 6.82 3.23 -7.04
CA GLY A 521 5.85 2.18 -7.30
C GLY A 521 5.97 1.56 -8.69
N GLY A 522 5.58 0.31 -8.77
CA GLY A 522 5.67 -0.50 -9.98
C GLY A 522 5.67 -2.00 -9.67
N PRO A 523 5.76 -2.86 -10.70
CA PRO A 523 5.89 -4.31 -10.52
C PRO A 523 7.31 -4.72 -10.14
N SER A 524 7.46 -5.67 -9.23
CA SER A 524 8.73 -6.35 -8.98
C SER A 524 9.23 -7.00 -10.26
N GLY A 525 10.49 -6.80 -10.58
CA GLY A 525 10.97 -7.16 -11.88
C GLY A 525 12.34 -7.77 -11.94
N CYS A 526 13.18 -7.57 -10.95
CA CYS A 526 14.54 -8.08 -10.91
C CYS A 526 14.95 -8.56 -9.52
N ALA A 527 14.02 -9.15 -8.78
CA ALA A 527 14.32 -9.80 -7.50
C ALA A 527 15.31 -10.95 -7.64
N THR A 528 15.31 -11.60 -8.82
CA THR A 528 16.22 -12.67 -9.17
C THR A 528 16.75 -12.50 -10.59
N GLY A 529 17.83 -13.19 -10.91
CA GLY A 529 18.47 -13.08 -12.23
C GLY A 529 19.40 -11.88 -12.33
N GLY A 530 19.89 -11.56 -13.53
CA GLY A 530 20.77 -10.44 -13.79
C GLY A 530 20.16 -9.41 -14.71
N GLY A 531 20.21 -8.15 -14.30
CA GLY A 531 19.75 -7.02 -15.06
C GLY A 531 20.51 -6.76 -16.35
N GLY A 532 19.96 -5.87 -17.18
CA GLY A 532 20.64 -5.31 -18.33
C GLY A 532 21.73 -4.33 -17.90
N THR A 533 22.52 -3.88 -18.84
CA THR A 533 23.47 -2.79 -18.59
C THR A 533 22.69 -1.48 -18.52
N ASP A 534 22.99 -0.67 -17.49
CA ASP A 534 22.49 0.69 -17.44
C ASP A 534 22.81 1.44 -18.74
N GLN A 535 21.94 2.32 -19.16
CA GLN A 535 22.18 3.34 -20.17
C GLN A 535 21.94 2.99 -21.62
N THR A 536 21.41 3.95 -22.27
CA THR A 536 21.37 4.28 -23.71
C THR A 536 20.37 3.56 -24.61
N SER A 537 19.87 2.40 -24.27
CA SER A 537 18.88 1.72 -25.13
C SER A 537 18.11 0.56 -24.49
N SER A 538 18.42 0.19 -23.26
CA SER A 538 17.72 -0.88 -22.55
C SER A 538 17.54 -0.53 -21.07
N ALA A 539 16.38 -0.86 -20.51
CA ALA A 539 16.12 -0.75 -19.09
C ALA A 539 17.08 -1.65 -18.29
N VAL A 540 17.45 -1.24 -17.08
CA VAL A 540 18.24 -2.09 -16.17
C VAL A 540 17.47 -3.37 -15.81
N VAL A 541 16.17 -3.28 -15.73
CA VAL A 541 15.29 -4.43 -15.54
C VAL A 541 15.05 -5.10 -16.88
N ASP A 542 15.99 -5.93 -17.31
CA ASP A 542 16.01 -6.69 -18.56
C ASP A 542 16.85 -7.98 -18.36
N GLY A 543 17.32 -8.59 -19.40
CA GLY A 543 18.18 -9.76 -19.34
C GLY A 543 17.49 -11.00 -18.81
N THR A 544 17.95 -11.53 -17.67
CA THR A 544 17.37 -12.70 -17.01
C THR A 544 16.58 -12.35 -15.74
N CYS A 545 16.29 -11.06 -15.54
CA CYS A 545 15.52 -10.57 -14.42
C CYS A 545 14.15 -11.26 -14.29
N ALA A 546 13.77 -11.57 -13.06
CA ALA A 546 12.41 -12.00 -12.72
C ALA A 546 12.04 -11.45 -11.35
N GLY A 547 10.82 -10.91 -11.25
CA GLY A 547 10.27 -10.39 -9.99
C GLY A 547 9.77 -11.48 -9.06
N TYR A 548 9.48 -11.14 -7.82
CA TYR A 548 8.78 -12.01 -6.88
C TYR A 548 7.37 -12.34 -7.38
N ALA A 549 6.91 -13.55 -7.09
CA ALA A 549 5.55 -13.98 -7.45
C ALA A 549 4.50 -13.15 -6.69
N LYS A 550 3.40 -12.82 -7.39
CA LYS A 550 2.28 -12.11 -6.78
C LYS A 550 1.65 -12.93 -5.66
N PRO A 551 1.61 -12.42 -4.43
CA PRO A 551 0.98 -13.11 -3.32
C PRO A 551 -0.54 -13.21 -3.50
N SER A 552 -1.12 -14.25 -2.91
CA SER A 552 -2.55 -14.53 -3.05
C SER A 552 -3.44 -13.40 -2.55
N TRP A 553 -3.02 -12.71 -1.48
CA TRP A 553 -3.75 -11.60 -0.88
C TRP A 553 -3.76 -10.33 -1.76
N GLN A 554 -2.77 -10.14 -2.63
CA GLN A 554 -2.74 -9.03 -3.59
C GLN A 554 -3.59 -9.32 -4.83
N SER A 555 -3.82 -10.60 -5.12
CA SER A 555 -4.57 -11.00 -6.30
C SER A 555 -6.07 -10.75 -6.11
N GLY A 556 -6.71 -10.17 -7.12
CA GLY A 556 -8.18 -10.05 -7.20
C GLY A 556 -8.77 -8.81 -6.55
N ILE A 557 -7.96 -7.90 -5.98
CA ILE A 557 -8.43 -6.55 -5.65
C ILE A 557 -8.67 -5.76 -6.93
N PHE A 558 -9.74 -4.98 -6.96
CA PHE A 558 -10.06 -4.15 -8.12
C PHE A 558 -8.93 -3.15 -8.40
N GLY A 559 -8.51 -3.06 -9.65
CA GLY A 559 -7.41 -2.19 -10.13
C GLY A 559 -6.05 -2.90 -10.23
N ASN A 560 -5.76 -3.90 -9.38
CA ASN A 560 -4.47 -4.59 -9.43
C ASN A 560 -4.36 -5.49 -10.67
N PRO A 561 -3.26 -5.40 -11.44
CA PRO A 561 -3.10 -6.17 -12.66
C PRO A 561 -2.85 -7.66 -12.38
N ALA A 562 -3.30 -8.51 -13.32
CA ALA A 562 -3.06 -9.96 -13.25
C ALA A 562 -1.75 -10.33 -13.98
N ASP A 563 -0.65 -9.70 -13.63
CA ASP A 563 0.66 -9.86 -14.25
C ASP A 563 1.52 -10.99 -13.65
N GLY A 564 1.13 -11.45 -12.44
CA GLY A 564 1.75 -12.58 -11.77
C GLY A 564 2.98 -12.23 -10.93
N VAL A 565 3.33 -10.95 -10.82
CA VAL A 565 4.42 -10.46 -9.98
C VAL A 565 3.90 -9.61 -8.81
N ARG A 566 4.70 -9.48 -7.77
CA ARG A 566 4.44 -8.60 -6.64
C ARG A 566 4.44 -7.15 -7.11
N ASP A 567 3.43 -6.38 -6.74
CA ASP A 567 3.27 -4.97 -7.06
C ASP A 567 3.41 -4.11 -5.82
N ILE A 568 4.06 -2.95 -5.95
CA ILE A 568 4.20 -1.94 -4.90
C ILE A 568 3.74 -0.57 -5.41
N PRO A 569 3.36 0.33 -4.47
CA PRO A 569 3.27 0.18 -3.02
C PRO A 569 2.00 -0.58 -2.59
N ASP A 570 1.91 -0.97 -1.31
CA ASP A 570 0.67 -1.50 -0.75
C ASP A 570 -0.27 -0.38 -0.33
N VAL A 571 0.24 0.64 0.33
CA VAL A 571 -0.48 1.78 0.89
C VAL A 571 0.39 3.02 0.75
N SER A 572 -0.20 4.22 0.73
CA SER A 572 0.55 5.47 0.60
C SER A 572 0.08 6.52 1.60
N LEU A 573 1.03 7.27 2.16
CA LEU A 573 0.77 8.39 3.05
C LEU A 573 1.64 9.58 2.65
N PHE A 574 1.48 10.72 3.35
CA PHE A 574 2.17 11.95 3.06
C PHE A 574 3.70 11.76 2.95
N ALA A 575 4.27 12.31 1.88
CA ALA A 575 5.71 12.21 1.55
C ALA A 575 6.25 13.45 0.84
N SER A 576 5.46 14.52 0.72
CA SER A 576 5.85 15.69 -0.06
C SER A 576 6.99 16.47 0.57
N ASN A 577 7.81 17.11 -0.28
CA ASN A 577 8.94 17.97 0.10
C ASN A 577 8.79 19.44 -0.32
N GLY A 578 7.59 19.88 -0.68
CA GLY A 578 7.24 21.29 -0.80
C GLY A 578 6.90 21.84 -2.20
N ILE A 579 6.92 21.06 -3.29
CA ILE A 579 6.51 21.59 -4.62
C ILE A 579 5.07 22.12 -4.57
N TRP A 580 4.13 21.35 -4.03
CA TRP A 580 2.75 21.79 -3.83
C TRP A 580 2.55 22.63 -2.56
N GLY A 581 3.65 23.00 -1.89
CA GLY A 581 3.63 23.84 -0.68
C GLY A 581 3.58 23.06 0.63
N HIS A 582 3.71 21.75 0.64
CA HIS A 582 3.60 20.90 1.83
C HIS A 582 4.91 20.18 2.12
N TYR A 583 5.30 20.12 3.40
CA TYR A 583 6.46 19.37 3.86
C TYR A 583 6.32 19.03 5.34
N ALA A 584 7.00 17.97 5.80
CA ALA A 584 7.07 17.62 7.22
C ALA A 584 8.09 18.51 7.93
N THR A 585 7.74 19.05 9.09
CA THR A 585 8.64 19.82 9.94
C THR A 585 9.40 18.87 10.86
N ILE A 586 10.73 18.87 10.78
CA ILE A 586 11.64 18.00 11.51
C ILE A 586 12.67 18.84 12.25
N CYS A 587 13.00 18.45 13.48
CA CYS A 587 14.13 19.01 14.21
C CYS A 587 15.39 18.27 13.77
N PHE A 588 16.13 18.86 12.83
CA PHE A 588 17.41 18.37 12.36
C PHE A 588 18.42 19.50 12.38
N SER A 589 19.38 19.45 13.32
CA SER A 589 20.28 20.56 13.58
C SER A 589 21.73 20.34 13.14
N ASP A 590 22.07 19.21 12.53
CA ASP A 590 23.40 19.01 11.99
C ASP A 590 23.63 19.88 10.74
N THR A 591 24.36 20.96 10.95
CA THR A 591 24.67 21.91 9.86
C THR A 591 25.69 21.36 8.85
N THR A 592 26.39 20.27 9.17
CA THR A 592 27.32 19.63 8.23
C THR A 592 26.57 18.86 7.17
N GLU A 593 25.39 18.34 7.53
CA GLU A 593 24.48 17.59 6.67
C GLU A 593 23.27 18.43 6.19
N GLY A 594 23.39 19.76 6.28
CA GLY A 594 22.37 20.68 5.77
C GLY A 594 21.24 21.00 6.72
N GLY A 595 21.32 20.57 7.96
CA GLY A 595 20.33 20.85 9.01
C GLY A 595 20.29 22.32 9.44
N THR A 596 19.22 22.68 10.13
CA THR A 596 18.98 24.02 10.66
C THR A 596 18.70 23.96 12.16
N SER A 597 19.17 24.97 12.90
CA SER A 597 19.02 24.99 14.36
C SER A 597 17.57 24.87 14.82
N CYS A 598 17.29 23.90 15.68
CA CYS A 598 16.01 23.73 16.37
C CYS A 598 15.82 24.66 17.59
N ALA A 599 16.75 25.59 17.84
CA ALA A 599 16.67 26.57 18.92
C ALA A 599 15.83 27.78 18.49
N GLY A 600 14.54 27.60 18.30
CA GLY A 600 13.66 28.69 17.83
C GLY A 600 12.24 28.21 17.56
N ALA A 601 11.49 29.04 16.84
CA ALA A 601 10.14 28.61 16.41
C ALA A 601 10.25 27.46 15.40
N PRO A 602 9.36 26.44 15.47
CA PRO A 602 9.39 25.32 14.52
C PRO A 602 9.35 25.72 13.04
N SER A 603 8.82 26.89 12.74
CA SER A 603 8.82 27.47 11.38
C SER A 603 10.20 27.73 10.77
N THR A 604 11.27 27.66 11.58
CA THR A 604 12.65 27.83 11.12
C THR A 604 13.42 26.50 11.10
N TRP A 605 12.76 25.41 11.45
CA TRP A 605 13.35 24.08 11.46
C TRP A 605 13.51 23.53 10.05
N SER A 606 14.14 22.38 9.94
CA SER A 606 14.29 21.68 8.68
C SER A 606 12.95 21.16 8.18
N GLY A 607 12.79 21.09 6.88
CA GLY A 607 11.64 20.49 6.23
C GLY A 607 12.08 19.31 5.38
N PHE A 608 11.34 18.23 5.46
CA PHE A 608 11.60 17.00 4.71
C PHE A 608 10.34 16.43 4.07
N GLY A 609 10.53 15.64 3.02
CA GLY A 609 9.60 14.72 2.42
C GLY A 609 10.28 13.37 2.22
N GLY A 610 9.78 12.61 1.25
CA GLY A 610 10.21 11.26 0.95
C GLY A 610 9.28 10.21 1.56
N THR A 611 9.34 9.00 1.03
CA THR A 611 8.59 7.86 1.56
C THR A 611 9.07 7.45 2.97
N SER A 612 10.20 8.00 3.41
CA SER A 612 10.67 7.97 4.81
C SER A 612 9.73 8.65 5.80
N VAL A 613 8.93 9.63 5.36
CA VAL A 613 7.85 10.18 6.21
C VAL A 613 6.69 9.19 6.30
N ALA A 614 6.34 8.54 5.20
CA ALA A 614 5.18 7.68 5.10
C ALA A 614 5.34 6.33 5.83
N ALA A 615 6.52 5.70 5.76
CA ALA A 615 6.76 4.38 6.35
C ALA A 615 6.61 4.36 7.88
N PRO A 616 7.28 5.24 8.66
CA PRO A 616 7.10 5.29 10.12
C PRO A 616 5.70 5.75 10.53
N MET A 617 5.00 6.55 9.69
CA MET A 617 3.59 6.87 9.93
C MET A 617 2.72 5.61 9.91
N MET A 618 2.86 4.77 8.87
CA MET A 618 2.06 3.56 8.75
C MET A 618 2.41 2.52 9.81
N ALA A 619 3.71 2.35 10.13
CA ALA A 619 4.19 1.52 11.24
C ALA A 619 3.54 1.93 12.57
N SER A 620 3.45 3.23 12.81
CA SER A 620 2.84 3.79 14.02
C SER A 620 1.32 3.62 14.05
N ILE A 621 0.63 3.74 12.92
CA ILE A 621 -0.79 3.42 12.83
C ILE A 621 -1.03 1.93 13.16
N GLN A 622 -0.15 1.02 12.72
CA GLN A 622 -0.21 -0.39 13.12
C GLN A 622 -0.02 -0.58 14.63
N ALA A 623 0.84 0.22 15.27
CA ALA A 623 0.96 0.19 16.73
C ALA A 623 -0.35 0.56 17.45
N LEU A 624 -1.09 1.55 16.91
CA LEU A 624 -2.42 1.91 17.42
C LEU A 624 -3.45 0.80 17.20
N VAL A 625 -3.35 0.05 16.11
CA VAL A 625 -4.15 -1.17 15.89
C VAL A 625 -3.83 -2.21 16.95
N ASN A 626 -2.55 -2.50 17.18
CA ASN A 626 -2.09 -3.47 18.17
C ASN A 626 -2.58 -3.12 19.57
N GLU A 627 -2.46 -1.84 19.97
CA GLU A 627 -2.99 -1.35 21.24
C GLU A 627 -4.49 -1.57 21.36
N LYS A 628 -5.26 -1.14 20.35
CA LYS A 628 -6.73 -1.25 20.33
C LYS A 628 -7.22 -2.67 20.54
N TRP A 629 -6.61 -3.62 19.84
CA TRP A 629 -7.02 -5.02 19.83
C TRP A 629 -6.23 -5.88 20.82
N THR A 630 -5.35 -5.26 21.62
CA THR A 630 -4.51 -5.93 22.63
C THR A 630 -3.65 -7.03 21.98
N LEU A 631 -3.14 -6.75 20.79
CA LEU A 631 -2.29 -7.65 20.04
C LEU A 631 -0.83 -7.40 20.42
N THR A 632 -0.10 -8.45 20.74
CA THR A 632 1.34 -8.35 20.99
C THR A 632 2.13 -8.38 19.69
N LYS A 633 1.60 -9.06 18.67
CA LYS A 633 2.20 -9.23 17.34
C LYS A 633 1.11 -9.53 16.32
N VAL A 634 1.34 -9.16 15.04
CA VAL A 634 0.41 -9.40 13.92
C VAL A 634 1.06 -10.18 12.79
N GLY A 635 2.39 -10.13 12.66
CA GLY A 635 3.08 -10.61 11.47
C GLY A 635 2.87 -9.66 10.28
N ASN A 636 2.87 -10.19 9.06
CA ASN A 636 2.57 -9.38 7.88
C ASN A 636 1.08 -8.95 7.87
N PRO A 637 0.76 -7.65 7.98
CA PRO A 637 -0.63 -7.20 8.02
C PRO A 637 -1.29 -7.07 6.64
N ASN A 638 -0.55 -7.18 5.54
CA ASN A 638 -1.09 -7.03 4.18
C ASN A 638 -2.32 -7.89 3.88
N PRO A 639 -2.40 -9.18 4.27
CA PRO A 639 -3.61 -9.97 4.06
C PRO A 639 -4.86 -9.31 4.63
N ILE A 640 -4.73 -8.64 5.79
CA ILE A 640 -5.84 -7.92 6.42
C ILE A 640 -6.13 -6.59 5.72
N TYR A 641 -5.09 -5.81 5.37
CA TYR A 641 -5.27 -4.56 4.64
C TYR A 641 -5.97 -4.79 3.30
N TYR A 642 -5.50 -5.76 2.52
CA TYR A 642 -6.11 -6.10 1.22
C TYR A 642 -7.52 -6.69 1.38
N GLN A 643 -7.81 -7.43 2.44
CA GLN A 643 -9.16 -7.90 2.74
C GLN A 643 -10.11 -6.73 3.02
N ILE A 644 -9.68 -5.74 3.80
CA ILE A 644 -10.45 -4.52 4.09
C ILE A 644 -10.68 -3.75 2.80
N ALA A 645 -9.62 -3.42 2.07
CA ALA A 645 -9.68 -2.66 0.82
C ALA A 645 -10.55 -3.34 -0.23
N ASN A 646 -10.42 -4.66 -0.41
CA ASN A 646 -11.25 -5.43 -1.33
C ASN A 646 -12.73 -5.39 -0.95
N THR A 647 -13.03 -5.38 0.35
CA THR A 647 -14.41 -5.23 0.85
C THR A 647 -14.94 -3.82 0.58
N GLU A 648 -14.11 -2.80 0.74
CA GLU A 648 -14.47 -1.39 0.57
C GLU A 648 -14.60 -1.01 -0.91
N PHE A 649 -13.69 -1.45 -1.74
CA PHE A 649 -13.69 -1.12 -3.18
C PHE A 649 -14.66 -2.00 -3.97
N GLY A 650 -14.90 -3.23 -3.52
CA GLY A 650 -15.74 -4.19 -4.25
C GLY A 650 -15.16 -4.55 -5.61
N ALA A 651 -15.99 -5.13 -6.47
CA ALA A 651 -15.56 -5.62 -7.78
C ALA A 651 -15.43 -4.52 -8.85
N SER A 652 -15.72 -3.26 -8.54
CA SER A 652 -15.85 -2.20 -9.54
C SER A 652 -15.38 -0.82 -9.07
N GLY A 653 -14.68 -0.76 -7.96
CA GLY A 653 -14.34 0.49 -7.27
C GLY A 653 -15.53 1.06 -6.48
N ASN A 654 -15.26 1.99 -5.61
CA ASN A 654 -16.27 2.60 -4.75
C ASN A 654 -16.00 4.10 -4.59
N SER A 655 -16.73 4.92 -5.32
CA SER A 655 -16.55 6.38 -5.28
C SER A 655 -16.79 7.02 -3.91
N TYR A 656 -17.38 6.32 -2.95
CA TYR A 656 -17.46 6.80 -1.57
C TYR A 656 -16.13 6.72 -0.84
N CYS A 657 -15.22 5.84 -1.28
CA CYS A 657 -13.88 5.72 -0.75
C CYS A 657 -12.86 6.60 -1.48
N TYR A 658 -13.20 7.24 -2.60
CA TYR A 658 -12.25 8.11 -3.30
C TYR A 658 -11.79 9.27 -2.40
N SER A 659 -10.50 9.52 -2.39
CA SER A 659 -9.87 10.63 -1.67
C SER A 659 -10.58 11.95 -1.96
N ILE A 660 -10.82 12.27 -3.22
CA ILE A 660 -11.53 13.47 -3.68
C ILE A 660 -13.01 13.55 -3.24
N SER A 661 -13.58 12.47 -2.75
CA SER A 661 -14.97 12.39 -2.29
C SER A 661 -15.12 12.65 -0.80
N GLN A 662 -14.04 12.68 -0.04
CA GLN A 662 -14.06 12.85 1.41
C GLN A 662 -14.41 14.29 1.83
N PRO A 663 -14.90 14.49 3.07
CA PRO A 663 -15.14 15.81 3.61
C PRO A 663 -13.83 16.64 3.63
N PRO A 664 -13.91 17.96 3.46
CA PRO A 664 -15.14 18.77 3.39
C PRO A 664 -15.79 18.86 2.00
N ARG A 665 -15.21 18.19 0.99
CA ARG A 665 -15.60 18.39 -0.43
C ARG A 665 -17.03 17.93 -0.73
N ARG A 666 -17.49 16.80 -0.17
CA ARG A 666 -18.85 16.26 -0.40
C ARG A 666 -19.70 16.11 0.85
N GLY A 667 -19.20 16.43 2.03
CA GLY A 667 -19.97 16.44 3.28
C GLY A 667 -20.42 15.06 3.79
N LEU A 668 -19.90 13.97 3.26
CA LEU A 668 -20.19 12.60 3.66
C LEU A 668 -18.91 11.99 4.23
N ALA A 669 -18.87 11.79 5.54
CA ALA A 669 -17.81 10.97 6.13
C ALA A 669 -17.95 9.53 5.59
N SER A 670 -16.94 9.04 4.89
CA SER A 670 -16.92 7.65 4.48
C SER A 670 -16.58 6.77 5.68
N ALA A 671 -17.09 5.55 5.68
CA ALA A 671 -16.67 4.52 6.63
C ALA A 671 -15.42 3.77 6.15
N CYS A 672 -14.81 4.17 5.03
CA CYS A 672 -13.67 3.51 4.46
C CYS A 672 -12.43 3.70 5.34
N ALA A 673 -11.69 2.62 5.53
CA ALA A 673 -10.37 2.64 6.15
C ALA A 673 -9.31 3.14 5.16
N PHE A 674 -9.51 2.86 3.87
CA PHE A 674 -8.61 3.29 2.80
C PHE A 674 -9.31 4.29 1.88
N TYR A 675 -8.60 5.38 1.58
CA TYR A 675 -9.05 6.41 0.65
C TYR A 675 -8.34 6.22 -0.67
N ASP A 676 -9.09 5.72 -1.64
CA ASP A 676 -8.67 5.46 -3.01
C ASP A 676 -8.28 6.77 -3.72
N ILE A 677 -7.03 6.89 -4.14
CA ILE A 677 -6.48 8.06 -4.84
C ILE A 677 -6.61 7.81 -6.34
N THR A 678 -7.30 8.70 -7.02
CA THR A 678 -7.76 8.45 -8.40
C THR A 678 -7.27 9.47 -9.42
N GLN A 679 -6.34 10.33 -9.04
CA GLN A 679 -5.77 11.38 -9.90
C GLN A 679 -4.27 11.53 -9.65
N GLY A 680 -3.53 11.84 -10.70
CA GLY A 680 -2.08 12.00 -10.67
C GLY A 680 -1.35 10.78 -11.22
N ASP A 681 -0.06 10.79 -11.08
CA ASP A 681 0.83 9.71 -11.52
C ASP A 681 2.15 9.76 -10.74
N ASN A 682 3.02 8.76 -10.95
CA ASN A 682 4.40 8.76 -10.50
C ASN A 682 5.39 8.90 -11.67
N ASP A 683 5.00 9.65 -12.71
CA ASP A 683 5.78 9.91 -13.91
C ASP A 683 6.95 10.85 -13.62
N ILE A 684 8.12 10.57 -14.16
CA ILE A 684 9.32 11.37 -13.94
C ILE A 684 10.01 11.75 -15.25
N ASP A 685 10.83 12.81 -15.22
CA ASP A 685 11.58 13.28 -16.37
C ASP A 685 12.65 12.26 -16.78
N CYS A 686 12.74 11.97 -18.07
CA CYS A 686 13.67 10.99 -18.63
C CYS A 686 14.76 11.65 -19.47
N GLU A 687 15.95 11.07 -19.45
CA GLU A 687 17.08 11.53 -20.23
C GLU A 687 16.79 11.49 -21.73
N TYR A 688 17.09 12.56 -22.42
CA TYR A 688 16.87 12.73 -23.86
C TYR A 688 18.18 12.83 -24.64
N ASN A 689 18.42 11.92 -25.56
CA ASN A 689 19.63 11.88 -26.35
C ASN A 689 19.60 12.72 -27.64
N GLY A 690 18.63 13.60 -27.81
CA GLY A 690 18.42 14.43 -29.00
C GLY A 690 17.57 13.78 -30.10
N THR A 691 17.21 12.52 -29.95
CA THR A 691 16.36 11.77 -30.88
C THR A 691 15.26 11.00 -30.16
N ASN A 692 15.57 10.39 -29.02
CA ASN A 692 14.66 9.61 -28.20
C ASN A 692 14.91 9.90 -26.71
N GLU A 693 13.91 9.72 -25.89
CA GLU A 693 14.01 9.70 -24.44
C GLU A 693 14.58 8.34 -24.03
N VAL A 694 15.85 8.30 -23.68
CA VAL A 694 16.59 7.05 -23.48
C VAL A 694 16.38 6.41 -22.14
N GLY A 695 15.98 7.16 -21.13
CA GLY A 695 15.74 6.68 -19.78
C GLY A 695 14.35 6.08 -19.53
N CYS A 696 13.48 6.08 -20.52
CA CYS A 696 12.06 5.74 -20.37
C CYS A 696 11.69 4.34 -20.87
N TYR A 697 12.64 3.43 -20.97
CA TYR A 697 12.38 2.10 -21.50
C TYR A 697 11.63 1.23 -20.49
N ARG A 698 10.66 0.47 -21.00
CA ARG A 698 10.08 -0.65 -20.26
C ARG A 698 11.01 -1.83 -20.28
N PRO A 699 11.01 -2.62 -19.21
CA PRO A 699 11.68 -3.91 -19.25
C PRO A 699 11.09 -4.76 -20.37
N SER A 700 11.94 -5.48 -21.10
CA SER A 700 11.51 -6.45 -22.10
C SER A 700 11.28 -7.80 -21.42
N GLY A 701 10.20 -8.45 -21.70
CA GLY A 701 10.03 -9.87 -21.55
C GLY A 701 9.22 -10.41 -20.41
N THR A 702 9.71 -10.59 -19.21
CA THR A 702 9.08 -11.47 -18.20
C THR A 702 8.01 -10.82 -17.32
N TYR A 703 7.85 -9.54 -17.38
CA TYR A 703 6.68 -8.90 -16.81
C TYR A 703 5.48 -9.29 -17.60
N GLY A 704 4.46 -9.72 -16.95
CA GLY A 704 3.17 -9.83 -17.57
C GLY A 704 2.96 -8.63 -18.48
N SER A 705 2.32 -8.79 -19.58
CA SER A 705 2.27 -7.82 -20.68
C SER A 705 1.76 -6.45 -20.22
N LEU A 706 2.57 -5.70 -19.49
CA LEU A 706 2.37 -4.29 -19.20
C LEU A 706 2.21 -3.46 -20.50
N SER A 707 2.47 -4.10 -21.65
CA SER A 707 2.35 -3.52 -22.98
C SER A 707 0.94 -3.46 -23.55
N THR A 708 -0.06 -4.08 -22.94
CA THR A 708 -1.41 -4.13 -23.46
C THR A 708 -2.41 -3.57 -22.48
N GLN A 709 -2.86 -2.36 -22.75
CA GLN A 709 -4.01 -1.82 -22.06
C GLN A 709 -5.27 -2.30 -22.75
N ALA A 710 -6.16 -2.90 -22.01
CA ALA A 710 -7.48 -3.27 -22.46
C ALA A 710 -8.53 -2.59 -21.58
N LEU A 711 -9.66 -2.24 -22.19
CA LEU A 711 -10.83 -1.85 -21.42
C LEU A 711 -11.25 -3.07 -20.59
N ALA A 712 -11.09 -2.97 -19.26
CA ALA A 712 -11.38 -4.08 -18.38
C ALA A 712 -12.89 -4.28 -18.18
N SER A 713 -13.58 -3.18 -17.93
CA SER A 713 -15.01 -3.18 -17.71
C SER A 713 -15.62 -1.82 -18.02
N VAL A 714 -16.93 -1.78 -18.12
CA VAL A 714 -17.70 -0.54 -18.08
C VAL A 714 -18.66 -0.67 -16.89
N ASN A 715 -18.40 0.09 -15.86
CA ASN A 715 -19.20 0.02 -14.64
C ASN A 715 -20.44 0.89 -14.73
N ILE A 716 -21.53 0.41 -14.18
CA ILE A 716 -22.75 1.18 -13.99
C ILE A 716 -22.58 2.01 -12.74
N THR A 717 -22.54 3.32 -12.88
CA THR A 717 -22.46 4.26 -11.74
C THR A 717 -23.83 4.67 -11.22
N ASP A 718 -24.83 4.61 -12.10
CA ASP A 718 -26.26 4.69 -11.75
C ASP A 718 -27.03 3.74 -12.66
N PRO A 719 -27.83 2.81 -12.13
CA PRO A 719 -28.58 1.85 -12.95
C PRO A 719 -29.74 2.48 -13.72
N GLY A 720 -30.13 3.73 -13.40
CA GLY A 720 -31.26 4.40 -14.01
C GLY A 720 -32.58 3.64 -13.85
N SER A 721 -33.61 4.08 -14.52
CA SER A 721 -34.93 3.46 -14.45
C SER A 721 -35.76 3.65 -15.73
N GLY A 722 -36.81 2.84 -15.89
CA GLY A 722 -37.75 2.99 -16.96
C GLY A 722 -37.37 2.31 -18.29
N TYR A 723 -36.30 1.53 -18.32
CA TYR A 723 -35.85 0.87 -19.51
C TYR A 723 -36.78 -0.28 -19.91
N THR A 724 -37.33 -0.21 -21.11
CA THR A 724 -38.16 -1.25 -21.73
C THR A 724 -37.36 -2.11 -22.72
N SER A 725 -36.21 -1.61 -23.14
CA SER A 725 -35.20 -2.34 -23.92
C SER A 725 -33.83 -1.85 -23.53
N ALA A 726 -32.77 -2.63 -23.84
CA ALA A 726 -31.39 -2.25 -23.54
C ALA A 726 -31.04 -0.91 -24.21
N PRO A 727 -30.52 0.09 -23.50
CA PRO A 727 -30.03 1.32 -24.08
C PRO A 727 -28.78 1.08 -24.92
N THR A 728 -28.51 1.93 -25.88
CA THR A 728 -27.24 1.95 -26.60
C THR A 728 -26.19 2.58 -25.72
N CYS A 729 -25.16 1.82 -25.46
CA CYS A 729 -23.97 2.27 -24.74
C CYS A 729 -22.91 2.73 -25.75
N THR A 730 -22.35 3.91 -25.57
CA THR A 730 -21.31 4.46 -26.45
C THR A 730 -20.15 4.93 -25.59
N LEU A 731 -18.93 4.47 -25.92
CA LEU A 731 -17.68 4.89 -25.31
C LEU A 731 -17.12 6.07 -26.09
N PHE A 732 -16.62 7.06 -25.36
CA PHE A 732 -15.98 8.24 -25.94
C PHE A 732 -14.47 8.21 -25.70
N ALA A 733 -13.75 8.86 -26.60
CA ALA A 733 -12.39 9.23 -26.37
C ALA A 733 -12.28 10.17 -25.16
N PRO A 734 -11.21 10.06 -24.37
CA PRO A 734 -10.94 11.02 -23.31
C PRO A 734 -10.87 12.44 -23.83
N ALA A 735 -11.16 13.41 -22.96
CA ALA A 735 -11.04 14.82 -23.30
C ALA A 735 -9.59 15.19 -23.68
N SER A 736 -9.42 16.31 -24.40
CA SER A 736 -8.13 16.73 -24.94
C SER A 736 -7.01 16.99 -23.92
N LYS A 737 -7.33 17.08 -22.64
CA LYS A 737 -6.36 17.19 -21.53
C LYS A 737 -6.16 15.88 -20.74
N SER A 738 -6.61 14.77 -21.29
CA SER A 738 -6.34 13.49 -20.67
C SER A 738 -4.85 13.16 -20.72
N PRO A 739 -4.27 12.57 -19.67
CA PRO A 739 -2.87 12.14 -19.66
C PRO A 739 -2.55 11.11 -20.76
N TYR A 740 -3.56 10.57 -21.39
CA TYR A 740 -3.42 9.60 -22.48
C TYR A 740 -3.41 10.21 -23.89
N LEU A 741 -3.46 11.53 -24.01
CA LEU A 741 -3.44 12.23 -25.28
C LEU A 741 -2.15 13.04 -25.44
N SER A 742 -1.63 13.07 -26.67
CA SER A 742 -0.53 13.97 -27.00
C SER A 742 -0.96 15.44 -26.86
N PRO A 743 -0.02 16.40 -26.83
CA PRO A 743 -0.30 17.81 -26.80
C PRO A 743 -1.22 18.30 -27.91
N SER A 744 -1.24 17.61 -29.05
CA SER A 744 -2.11 17.91 -30.17
C SER A 744 -3.52 17.28 -30.04
N GLY A 745 -3.84 16.65 -28.91
CA GLY A 745 -5.11 15.94 -28.71
C GLY A 745 -5.18 14.57 -29.39
N THR A 746 -4.07 14.08 -29.94
CA THR A 746 -3.95 12.73 -30.47
C THR A 746 -3.50 11.76 -29.39
N THR A 747 -3.82 10.48 -29.55
CA THR A 747 -3.41 9.46 -28.60
C THR A 747 -1.89 9.40 -28.50
N LEU A 748 -1.34 9.31 -27.29
CA LEU A 748 0.08 9.10 -27.04
C LEU A 748 0.61 7.78 -27.58
N TYR A 749 -0.25 6.96 -28.18
CA TYR A 749 0.05 5.63 -28.70
C TYR A 749 0.21 5.66 -30.21
N ALA A 750 1.43 5.73 -30.69
CA ALA A 750 1.70 5.54 -32.11
C ALA A 750 1.32 4.10 -32.50
N GLY A 751 0.20 3.97 -33.23
CA GLY A 751 -0.28 2.69 -33.78
C GLY A 751 -1.39 1.99 -33.00
N GLY A 752 -1.84 2.50 -31.86
CA GLY A 752 -3.01 1.99 -31.15
C GLY A 752 -4.31 2.62 -31.66
N THR A 753 -5.38 1.85 -31.75
CA THR A 753 -6.72 2.38 -32.05
C THR A 753 -7.39 2.69 -30.70
N GLN A 754 -7.78 3.93 -30.53
CA GLN A 754 -8.55 4.37 -29.38
C GLN A 754 -9.83 3.53 -29.24
N ALA A 755 -10.12 3.07 -28.04
CA ALA A 755 -11.33 2.29 -27.77
C ALA A 755 -12.57 3.20 -27.86
N THR A 756 -13.07 3.40 -29.06
CA THR A 756 -14.36 4.01 -29.31
C THR A 756 -15.31 2.94 -29.86
N GLY A 757 -16.54 2.94 -29.47
CA GLY A 757 -17.49 1.96 -29.98
C GLY A 757 -18.75 1.84 -29.15
N THR A 758 -19.60 0.94 -29.57
CA THR A 758 -20.82 0.58 -28.86
C THR A 758 -20.49 -0.54 -27.86
N CYS A 759 -20.90 -0.38 -26.64
CA CYS A 759 -20.93 -1.43 -25.62
C CYS A 759 -22.34 -2.01 -25.54
N THR A 760 -22.49 -3.21 -25.00
CA THR A 760 -23.78 -3.85 -24.83
C THR A 760 -24.30 -3.68 -23.42
N ALA A 761 -25.38 -2.96 -23.26
CA ALA A 761 -26.07 -2.84 -21.99
C ALA A 761 -27.05 -4.00 -21.81
N THR A 762 -27.11 -4.57 -20.64
CA THR A 762 -28.09 -5.59 -20.25
C THR A 762 -29.07 -4.99 -19.28
N ILE A 763 -30.37 -5.20 -19.50
CA ILE A 763 -31.41 -4.83 -18.55
C ILE A 763 -31.89 -6.05 -17.76
N SER A 764 -32.06 -5.91 -16.46
CA SER A 764 -32.78 -6.90 -15.66
C SER A 764 -34.24 -6.50 -15.56
N ALA A 765 -35.12 -7.45 -15.86
CA ALA A 765 -36.54 -7.31 -15.59
C ALA A 765 -36.73 -7.46 -14.08
N GLY A 766 -37.24 -6.43 -13.42
CA GLY A 766 -37.52 -6.47 -12.01
C GLY A 766 -38.75 -7.31 -11.67
N SER A 767 -38.83 -7.78 -10.43
CA SER A 767 -40.05 -8.29 -9.84
C SER A 767 -41.11 -7.19 -9.72
N ALA A 768 -42.36 -7.54 -9.48
CA ALA A 768 -43.49 -6.61 -9.57
C ALA A 768 -43.39 -5.33 -8.71
N THR A 769 -42.64 -5.37 -7.61
CA THR A 769 -42.36 -4.21 -6.72
C THR A 769 -40.89 -4.22 -6.27
N ALA A 770 -40.27 -3.07 -6.32
CA ALA A 770 -38.90 -2.89 -5.78
C ALA A 770 -38.93 -2.96 -4.25
N ALA A 771 -37.93 -3.59 -3.67
CA ALA A 771 -37.76 -3.66 -2.22
C ALA A 771 -36.32 -3.33 -1.83
N GLY A 772 -36.15 -2.72 -0.67
CA GLY A 772 -34.85 -2.45 -0.03
C GLY A 772 -34.97 -2.57 1.48
N THR A 773 -33.86 -2.65 2.17
CA THR A 773 -33.83 -2.81 3.63
C THR A 773 -33.02 -1.72 4.29
N LEU A 774 -33.42 -1.37 5.52
CA LEU A 774 -32.72 -0.49 6.43
C LEU A 774 -32.55 -1.21 7.75
N VAL A 775 -31.32 -1.37 8.21
CA VAL A 775 -31.02 -2.07 9.47
C VAL A 775 -30.56 -1.07 10.52
N VAL A 776 -31.27 -1.00 11.65
CA VAL A 776 -30.91 -0.14 12.78
C VAL A 776 -29.73 -0.76 13.52
N ALA A 777 -28.69 0.01 13.75
CA ALA A 777 -27.47 -0.45 14.40
C ALA A 777 -27.63 -0.64 15.92
N ALA A 778 -26.66 -1.32 16.51
CA ALA A 778 -26.67 -1.68 17.92
C ALA A 778 -26.76 -0.49 18.88
N GLY A 779 -27.80 -0.45 19.70
CA GLY A 779 -27.89 0.43 20.86
C GLY A 779 -28.17 1.89 20.57
N PRO A 780 -29.28 2.25 19.91
CA PRO A 780 -29.68 3.65 19.75
C PRO A 780 -29.53 4.44 21.05
N ALA A 781 -28.78 5.51 21.02
CA ALA A 781 -28.47 6.38 22.14
C ALA A 781 -29.11 7.77 21.95
N ALA A 782 -29.36 8.50 23.05
CA ALA A 782 -30.02 9.80 22.99
C ALA A 782 -29.22 10.89 22.26
N ASP A 783 -27.89 10.73 22.19
CA ASP A 783 -26.96 11.60 21.46
C ASP A 783 -27.04 11.42 19.93
N TRP A 784 -27.72 10.40 19.41
CA TRP A 784 -27.99 10.19 18.00
C TRP A 784 -29.11 11.09 17.44
N ALA A 785 -29.75 11.90 18.28
CA ALA A 785 -30.73 12.86 17.83
C ALA A 785 -30.12 13.88 16.87
N GLY A 786 -30.85 14.13 15.76
CA GLY A 786 -30.35 14.97 14.66
C GLY A 786 -29.77 14.17 13.48
N GLY A 787 -29.45 12.89 13.66
CA GLY A 787 -29.17 11.99 12.56
C GLY A 787 -30.39 11.81 11.66
N PHE A 788 -30.18 11.46 10.39
CA PHE A 788 -31.29 11.31 9.45
C PHE A 788 -31.04 10.24 8.39
N PHE A 789 -32.10 9.79 7.74
CA PHE A 789 -32.05 8.97 6.54
C PHE A 789 -33.05 9.51 5.51
N THR A 790 -32.82 9.21 4.24
CA THR A 790 -33.67 9.68 3.14
C THR A 790 -34.23 8.51 2.35
N VAL A 791 -35.53 8.57 2.06
CA VAL A 791 -36.24 7.63 1.22
C VAL A 791 -36.83 8.38 0.04
N GLY A 792 -36.28 8.24 -1.13
CA GLY A 792 -36.59 9.08 -2.28
C GLY A 792 -36.27 10.55 -1.99
N SER A 793 -37.26 11.44 -2.11
CA SER A 793 -37.10 12.84 -1.80
C SER A 793 -37.45 13.21 -0.34
N THR A 794 -37.83 12.23 0.49
CA THR A 794 -38.30 12.48 1.86
C THR A 794 -37.18 12.14 2.84
N THR A 795 -36.74 13.15 3.61
CA THR A 795 -35.76 12.97 4.69
C THR A 795 -36.48 12.79 6.03
N TYR A 796 -36.04 11.76 6.76
CA TYR A 796 -36.50 11.43 8.11
C TYR A 796 -35.38 11.71 9.12
N THR A 797 -35.72 12.51 10.17
CA THR A 797 -34.73 12.94 11.16
C THR A 797 -35.02 12.29 12.52
N PHE A 798 -34.01 11.74 13.17
CA PHE A 798 -34.14 11.16 14.49
C PHE A 798 -34.20 12.24 15.58
N VAL A 799 -35.08 12.03 16.55
CA VAL A 799 -35.27 12.92 17.68
C VAL A 799 -35.34 12.14 18.98
N THR A 800 -34.96 12.77 20.10
CA THR A 800 -35.25 12.26 21.44
C THR A 800 -36.61 12.71 21.91
N GLY A 801 -37.46 11.75 22.28
CA GLY A 801 -38.84 12.04 22.73
C GLY A 801 -39.83 12.30 21.59
N THR A 802 -41.06 12.67 21.95
CA THR A 802 -42.19 12.77 21.02
C THR A 802 -41.89 13.71 19.85
N PRO A 803 -42.09 13.27 18.58
CA PRO A 803 -41.93 14.10 17.39
C PRO A 803 -42.74 15.39 17.42
N THR A 804 -42.10 16.50 17.09
CA THR A 804 -42.69 17.84 17.07
C THR A 804 -42.93 18.38 15.65
N ALA A 805 -42.46 17.65 14.64
CA ALA A 805 -42.65 17.99 13.23
C ALA A 805 -42.82 16.71 12.39
N ALA A 806 -43.31 16.87 11.15
CA ALA A 806 -43.44 15.78 10.20
C ALA A 806 -42.04 15.18 9.87
N ASN A 807 -42.01 13.88 9.57
CA ASN A 807 -40.81 13.10 9.24
C ASN A 807 -39.75 13.07 10.37
N GLN A 808 -40.14 13.29 11.61
CA GLN A 808 -39.30 12.99 12.76
C GLN A 808 -39.59 11.58 13.26
N VAL A 809 -38.52 10.84 13.59
CA VAL A 809 -38.53 9.47 14.13
C VAL A 809 -37.98 9.51 15.55
N GLU A 810 -38.76 9.07 16.51
CA GLU A 810 -38.35 8.99 17.91
C GLU A 810 -37.31 7.84 18.08
N LEU A 811 -36.16 8.15 18.65
CA LEU A 811 -35.18 7.16 19.07
C LEU A 811 -35.68 6.47 20.34
N TYR A 812 -35.81 5.14 20.30
CA TYR A 812 -36.20 4.40 21.47
C TYR A 812 -34.97 4.03 22.32
N THR A 813 -34.85 4.64 23.48
CA THR A 813 -33.71 4.48 24.39
C THR A 813 -34.11 4.00 25.78
N ALA A 814 -35.41 3.68 26.00
CA ALA A 814 -35.97 3.40 27.34
C ALA A 814 -35.67 2.00 27.88
N SER A 815 -35.16 1.08 27.05
CA SER A 815 -34.77 -0.27 27.47
C SER A 815 -33.29 -0.36 27.87
N GLY A 816 -32.98 -1.13 28.90
CA GLY A 816 -31.60 -1.45 29.27
C GLY A 816 -30.94 -2.46 28.33
N SER A 817 -31.62 -2.93 27.27
CA SER A 817 -31.13 -3.87 26.28
C SER A 817 -30.95 -3.17 24.91
N ALA A 818 -29.76 -3.22 24.37
CA ALA A 818 -29.46 -2.69 23.04
C ALA A 818 -30.38 -3.27 21.97
N ALA A 819 -30.50 -4.58 21.91
CA ALA A 819 -31.33 -5.27 20.93
C ALA A 819 -32.83 -4.86 21.01
N THR A 820 -33.34 -4.55 22.20
CA THR A 820 -34.73 -4.04 22.37
C THR A 820 -34.82 -2.63 21.86
N ASN A 821 -33.82 -1.77 22.08
CA ASN A 821 -33.81 -0.40 21.59
C ASN A 821 -33.75 -0.36 20.06
N GLU A 822 -32.93 -1.23 19.44
CA GLU A 822 -32.86 -1.39 17.99
C GLU A 822 -34.20 -1.77 17.37
N THR A 823 -34.82 -2.83 17.89
CA THR A 823 -36.12 -3.32 17.41
C THR A 823 -37.21 -2.25 17.57
N ASN A 824 -37.24 -1.57 18.71
CA ASN A 824 -38.25 -0.56 18.96
C ASN A 824 -38.03 0.71 18.12
N THR A 825 -36.75 1.09 17.84
CA THR A 825 -36.44 2.16 16.89
C THR A 825 -36.86 1.79 15.47
N ALA A 826 -36.63 0.54 15.03
CA ALA A 826 -37.11 0.07 13.74
C ALA A 826 -38.63 0.15 13.60
N LYS A 827 -39.40 -0.19 14.65
CA LYS A 827 -40.87 0.00 14.70
C LYS A 827 -41.28 1.47 14.60
N GLN A 828 -40.53 2.36 15.25
CA GLN A 828 -40.82 3.81 15.13
C GLN A 828 -40.58 4.30 13.69
N ILE A 829 -39.58 3.79 13.02
CA ILE A 829 -39.32 4.10 11.60
C ILE A 829 -40.48 3.61 10.73
N GLU A 830 -40.91 2.36 10.91
CA GLU A 830 -42.08 1.82 10.21
C GLU A 830 -43.35 2.68 10.43
N ALA A 831 -43.65 2.99 11.69
CA ALA A 831 -44.82 3.78 12.06
C ALA A 831 -44.84 5.17 11.40
N VAL A 832 -43.71 5.88 11.37
CA VAL A 832 -43.59 7.20 10.76
C VAL A 832 -43.65 7.13 9.22
N ILE A 833 -43.00 6.16 8.59
CA ILE A 833 -43.07 6.01 7.13
C ILE A 833 -44.48 5.67 6.66
N ASN A 834 -45.22 4.82 7.38
CA ASN A 834 -46.58 4.41 7.04
C ASN A 834 -47.65 5.37 7.55
N ASN A 835 -47.30 6.32 8.40
CA ASN A 835 -48.26 7.13 9.20
C ASN A 835 -49.23 6.24 9.99
N ALA A 836 -48.72 5.21 10.64
CA ALA A 836 -49.49 4.19 11.36
C ALA A 836 -49.28 4.30 12.88
N THR A 837 -50.13 5.04 13.56
CA THR A 837 -50.04 5.25 15.02
C THR A 837 -50.21 3.94 15.82
N ALA A 838 -50.81 2.93 15.23
CA ALA A 838 -50.98 1.60 15.88
C ALA A 838 -49.64 0.83 16.02
N ASP A 839 -48.65 1.14 15.21
CA ASP A 839 -47.33 0.51 15.20
C ASP A 839 -46.33 1.21 16.15
N CYS A 840 -46.76 2.33 16.77
CA CYS A 840 -45.96 3.07 17.75
C CYS A 840 -45.62 2.24 18.98
N VAL A 841 -44.36 2.19 19.37
CA VAL A 841 -43.91 1.65 20.66
C VAL A 841 -44.20 2.65 21.80
N THR A 842 -44.06 3.96 21.52
CA THR A 842 -44.35 5.07 22.42
C THR A 842 -45.58 5.86 21.93
N ILE A 843 -46.45 6.28 22.85
CA ILE A 843 -47.65 7.08 22.50
C ILE A 843 -47.17 8.38 21.87
N GLY A 844 -47.67 8.68 20.66
CA GLY A 844 -47.35 9.90 19.95
C GLY A 844 -46.06 9.84 19.11
N CYS A 845 -45.52 8.65 18.82
CA CYS A 845 -44.34 8.47 17.97
C CYS A 845 -44.53 8.97 16.52
N VAL A 846 -45.77 9.13 16.08
CA VAL A 846 -46.11 9.73 14.80
C VAL A 846 -46.68 11.13 15.04
N TYR A 847 -46.05 12.13 14.43
CA TYR A 847 -46.48 13.53 14.55
C TYR A 847 -47.92 13.74 14.03
N THR A 848 -48.73 14.52 14.76
CA THR A 848 -50.10 14.88 14.31
C THR A 848 -50.01 15.77 13.06
N GLY A 849 -50.23 15.23 11.91
CA GLY A 849 -50.02 15.89 10.60
C GLY A 849 -48.95 15.22 9.73
N GLN A 850 -48.40 14.11 10.21
CA GLN A 850 -47.60 13.22 9.39
C GLN A 850 -48.43 12.70 8.21
N THR A 851 -47.81 12.58 7.05
CA THR A 851 -48.40 11.90 5.90
C THR A 851 -47.57 10.65 5.61
N ALA A 852 -48.23 9.56 5.23
CA ALA A 852 -47.52 8.36 4.83
C ALA A 852 -46.61 8.66 3.62
N ASN A 853 -45.42 8.04 3.58
CA ASN A 853 -44.52 8.18 2.44
C ASN A 853 -45.26 7.80 1.16
N SER A 854 -45.24 8.68 0.17
CA SER A 854 -45.99 8.46 -1.08
C SER A 854 -45.35 7.36 -1.96
N ALA A 855 -44.09 7.09 -1.79
CA ALA A 855 -43.30 6.20 -2.65
C ALA A 855 -43.18 4.76 -2.12
N VAL A 856 -43.18 4.58 -0.79
CA VAL A 856 -42.95 3.27 -0.18
C VAL A 856 -43.95 2.95 0.92
N THR A 857 -44.04 1.64 1.22
CA THR A 857 -44.50 1.11 2.51
C THR A 857 -43.34 0.50 3.27
N ALA A 858 -43.39 0.53 4.58
CA ALA A 858 -42.40 -0.08 5.47
C ALA A 858 -43.04 -1.27 6.21
N THR A 859 -42.24 -2.30 6.46
CA THR A 859 -42.55 -3.41 7.36
C THR A 859 -41.34 -3.75 8.20
N GLU A 860 -41.51 -3.88 9.50
CA GLU A 860 -40.43 -4.19 10.45
C GLU A 860 -40.34 -5.67 10.74
N ALA A 861 -39.13 -6.19 10.89
CA ALA A 861 -38.81 -7.46 11.49
C ALA A 861 -37.53 -7.35 12.28
N THR A 862 -37.62 -7.42 13.59
CA THR A 862 -36.50 -7.23 14.53
C THR A 862 -35.91 -5.80 14.42
N ASN A 863 -34.64 -5.66 14.06
CA ASN A 863 -33.97 -4.36 13.83
C ASN A 863 -33.94 -3.95 12.34
N THR A 864 -34.65 -4.66 11.49
CA THR A 864 -34.65 -4.45 10.04
C THR A 864 -36.01 -3.91 9.58
N VAL A 865 -36.01 -2.80 8.85
CA VAL A 865 -37.16 -2.25 8.18
C VAL A 865 -37.06 -2.55 6.69
N THR A 866 -37.99 -3.31 6.16
CA THR A 866 -38.10 -3.58 4.72
C THR A 866 -38.99 -2.51 4.09
N LEU A 867 -38.47 -1.81 3.12
CA LEU A 867 -39.19 -0.80 2.34
C LEU A 867 -39.64 -1.41 1.03
N THR A 868 -40.89 -1.30 0.70
CA THR A 868 -41.48 -1.82 -0.54
C THR A 868 -42.07 -0.67 -1.35
N ALA A 869 -41.71 -0.54 -2.61
CA ALA A 869 -42.26 0.50 -3.47
C ALA A 869 -43.75 0.34 -3.68
N LYS A 870 -44.55 1.41 -3.53
CA LYS A 870 -45.99 1.43 -3.77
C LYS A 870 -46.36 1.34 -5.24
N THR A 871 -45.47 1.79 -6.10
CA THR A 871 -45.67 1.74 -7.56
C THR A 871 -44.86 0.59 -8.13
N ALA A 872 -45.52 -0.34 -8.78
CA ALA A 872 -44.88 -1.38 -9.53
C ALA A 872 -44.13 -0.79 -10.74
N GLY A 873 -42.93 -1.26 -11.02
CA GLY A 873 -42.16 -0.77 -12.16
C GLY A 873 -40.96 0.10 -11.75
N ALA A 874 -40.33 0.66 -12.78
CA ALA A 874 -39.11 1.46 -12.64
C ALA A 874 -39.29 2.73 -11.78
N ALA A 875 -40.49 3.27 -11.69
CA ALA A 875 -40.78 4.40 -10.79
C ALA A 875 -40.63 4.05 -9.29
N GLY A 876 -40.50 2.78 -8.96
CA GLY A 876 -40.21 2.31 -7.59
C GLY A 876 -38.75 2.12 -7.26
N ASN A 877 -37.86 2.21 -8.26
CA ASN A 877 -36.43 2.07 -8.04
C ASN A 877 -35.83 3.44 -7.65
N PHE A 878 -35.33 3.59 -6.45
CA PHE A 878 -34.63 4.81 -6.03
C PHE A 878 -33.64 4.52 -4.91
N MET A 879 -32.64 5.36 -4.81
CA MET A 879 -31.59 5.23 -3.82
C MET A 879 -32.08 5.58 -2.43
N LEU A 880 -31.64 4.84 -1.45
CA LEU A 880 -31.75 5.13 -0.04
C LEU A 880 -30.42 5.71 0.41
N ASN A 881 -30.44 6.90 1.00
CA ASN A 881 -29.25 7.50 1.59
C ASN A 881 -29.42 7.62 3.10
N SER A 882 -28.45 7.16 3.86
CA SER A 882 -28.36 7.45 5.28
C SER A 882 -27.28 8.48 5.53
N TYR A 883 -27.58 9.42 6.40
CA TYR A 883 -26.60 10.39 6.85
C TYR A 883 -26.78 10.64 8.35
N SER A 884 -25.68 10.65 9.10
CA SER A 884 -25.72 10.96 10.52
C SER A 884 -24.83 12.16 10.79
N ASN A 885 -25.35 13.15 11.50
CA ASN A 885 -24.61 14.33 11.92
C ASN A 885 -23.57 13.97 12.99
N GLY A 886 -22.49 13.27 12.58
CA GLY A 886 -21.43 12.77 13.45
C GLY A 886 -21.62 11.35 14.01
N HIS A 887 -22.67 10.62 13.61
CA HIS A 887 -22.98 9.26 14.07
C HIS A 887 -23.28 8.36 12.87
N SER A 888 -22.21 7.86 12.20
CA SER A 888 -22.29 7.02 11.00
C SER A 888 -22.86 5.61 11.26
N ASP A 889 -23.01 5.25 12.51
CA ASP A 889 -23.36 3.93 13.02
C ASP A 889 -24.84 3.75 13.35
N LEU A 890 -25.68 4.78 13.17
CA LEU A 890 -27.12 4.71 13.46
C LEU A 890 -27.87 3.72 12.55
N ILE A 891 -27.49 3.65 11.30
CA ILE A 891 -28.01 2.71 10.32
C ILE A 891 -26.87 1.79 9.89
N ALA A 892 -26.88 0.56 10.36
CA ALA A 892 -25.81 -0.41 10.11
C ALA A 892 -25.70 -0.84 8.63
N THR A 893 -26.85 -0.91 7.95
CA THR A 893 -26.90 -1.28 6.54
C THR A 893 -28.12 -0.68 5.87
N MET A 894 -27.96 -0.25 4.63
CA MET A 894 -29.02 0.26 3.79
C MET A 894 -28.87 -0.27 2.37
N THR A 895 -29.92 -0.91 1.84
CA THR A 895 -29.90 -1.43 0.47
C THR A 895 -30.82 -0.63 -0.43
N THR A 896 -30.39 -0.33 -1.64
CA THR A 896 -31.16 0.42 -2.64
C THR A 896 -32.43 -0.36 -3.02
N LEU A 897 -33.54 0.36 -3.20
CA LEU A 897 -34.75 -0.24 -3.77
C LEU A 897 -34.53 -0.55 -5.24
N GLY A 898 -34.49 -1.84 -5.57
CA GLY A 898 -34.33 -2.34 -6.92
C GLY A 898 -35.28 -3.49 -7.23
N GLY A 899 -35.55 -3.75 -8.49
CA GLY A 899 -36.33 -4.92 -8.92
C GLY A 899 -37.73 -4.67 -9.50
N GLY A 900 -38.12 -3.43 -9.81
CA GLY A 900 -39.41 -3.15 -10.49
C GLY A 900 -39.48 -3.70 -11.92
N PRO A 901 -40.69 -4.00 -12.49
CA PRO A 901 -40.86 -4.73 -13.76
C PRO A 901 -40.41 -4.01 -15.02
N ASN A 902 -40.09 -2.74 -14.99
CA ASN A 902 -39.38 -2.05 -16.09
C ASN A 902 -37.90 -1.97 -15.76
N GLY A 903 -37.06 -2.52 -16.63
CA GLY A 903 -35.67 -2.83 -16.38
C GLY A 903 -34.80 -1.63 -15.93
N TYR A 904 -33.82 -1.94 -15.17
CA TYR A 904 -32.64 -1.10 -14.90
C TYR A 904 -31.43 -1.71 -15.61
N VAL A 905 -30.44 -0.91 -15.91
CA VAL A 905 -29.20 -1.42 -16.53
C VAL A 905 -28.44 -2.21 -15.45
N SER A 906 -28.35 -3.52 -15.62
CA SER A 906 -27.77 -4.43 -14.65
C SER A 906 -26.34 -4.83 -14.95
N ALA A 907 -25.94 -4.72 -16.22
CA ALA A 907 -24.58 -4.97 -16.67
C ALA A 907 -24.30 -4.24 -17.98
N ILE A 908 -23.05 -3.88 -18.18
CA ILE A 908 -22.54 -3.42 -19.48
C ILE A 908 -21.35 -4.29 -19.83
N THR A 909 -21.40 -4.93 -20.98
CA THR A 909 -20.25 -5.63 -21.55
C THR A 909 -19.55 -4.72 -22.54
N GLY A 910 -18.22 -4.70 -22.47
CA GLY A 910 -17.39 -3.90 -23.35
C GLY A 910 -17.65 -4.15 -24.85
N PRO A 911 -17.04 -3.37 -25.72
CA PRO A 911 -17.27 -3.49 -27.15
C PRO A 911 -16.92 -4.89 -27.64
N THR A 912 -17.84 -5.50 -28.38
CA THR A 912 -17.68 -6.81 -29.01
C THR A 912 -16.79 -6.76 -30.27
N GLY A 913 -15.86 -5.87 -30.36
CA GLY A 913 -14.85 -5.77 -31.40
C GLY A 913 -13.55 -5.45 -30.70
N GLY A 914 -12.62 -6.39 -30.75
CA GLY A 914 -11.41 -6.37 -29.97
C GLY A 914 -10.78 -4.99 -29.84
N ALA A 915 -10.63 -4.54 -28.62
CA ALA A 915 -9.65 -3.52 -28.33
C ALA A 915 -8.30 -4.07 -28.81
N THR A 916 -7.79 -3.52 -29.88
CA THR A 916 -6.44 -3.83 -30.31
C THR A 916 -5.48 -3.43 -29.18
N PRO A 917 -4.43 -4.21 -28.94
CA PRO A 917 -3.40 -3.85 -27.97
C PRO A 917 -2.98 -2.39 -28.18
N GLY A 918 -3.03 -1.58 -27.14
CA GLY A 918 -2.78 -0.13 -27.21
C GLY A 918 -4.04 0.75 -27.11
N GLY A 919 -5.19 0.18 -26.75
CA GLY A 919 -6.41 0.94 -26.46
C GLY A 919 -6.25 1.79 -25.20
N VAL A 920 -6.88 2.92 -25.20
CA VAL A 920 -6.69 4.03 -24.27
C VAL A 920 -7.25 3.73 -22.90
N GLY A 921 -6.50 4.13 -21.88
CA GLY A 921 -7.02 4.32 -20.56
C GLY A 921 -8.03 5.47 -20.50
N TYR A 922 -9.04 5.32 -19.68
CA TYR A 922 -9.96 6.38 -19.31
C TYR A 922 -9.72 6.71 -17.84
N ALA A 923 -9.18 7.86 -17.57
CA ALA A 923 -9.23 8.40 -16.23
C ALA A 923 -10.64 8.95 -15.99
N GLY A 924 -11.30 8.38 -15.04
CA GLY A 924 -12.51 8.86 -14.36
C GLY A 924 -13.61 9.58 -15.17
N GLY A 925 -14.74 8.98 -15.29
CA GLY A 925 -16.02 9.66 -15.09
C GLY A 925 -16.78 10.23 -16.27
N SER A 926 -16.31 10.32 -17.50
CA SER A 926 -17.11 10.87 -18.60
C SER A 926 -17.03 10.14 -19.95
N GLY A 927 -16.38 9.01 -19.99
CA GLY A 927 -16.13 8.31 -21.26
C GLY A 927 -17.28 7.44 -21.81
N CYS A 928 -18.47 7.45 -21.18
CA CYS A 928 -19.56 6.56 -21.57
C CYS A 928 -20.90 7.27 -21.50
N THR A 929 -21.78 7.03 -22.48
CA THR A 929 -23.21 7.41 -22.42
C THR A 929 -24.11 6.25 -22.73
N LEU A 930 -25.27 6.25 -22.10
CA LEU A 930 -26.39 5.33 -22.35
C LEU A 930 -27.55 6.13 -22.97
N THR A 931 -27.96 5.76 -24.17
CA THR A 931 -29.05 6.47 -24.87
C THR A 931 -30.11 5.49 -25.41
N GLY A 932 -31.33 5.90 -25.42
CA GLY A 932 -32.45 5.08 -25.91
C GLY A 932 -33.01 4.11 -24.88
N GLY A 933 -33.68 3.06 -25.32
CA GLY A 933 -34.25 2.05 -24.43
C GLY A 933 -35.52 2.49 -23.66
N GLY A 934 -35.97 3.73 -23.81
CA GLY A 934 -37.20 4.24 -23.15
C GLY A 934 -37.00 4.66 -21.70
N GLY A 935 -35.83 4.45 -21.10
CA GLY A 935 -35.49 4.83 -19.76
C GLY A 935 -34.59 6.07 -19.66
N SER A 936 -34.29 6.49 -18.44
CA SER A 936 -33.41 7.61 -18.14
C SER A 936 -32.63 7.40 -16.83
N GLY A 937 -31.62 8.22 -16.65
CA GLY A 937 -30.85 8.27 -15.38
C GLY A 937 -29.72 7.26 -15.27
N ALA A 938 -29.57 6.27 -16.18
CA ALA A 938 -28.42 5.38 -16.12
C ALA A 938 -27.13 6.11 -16.53
N THR A 939 -26.10 5.94 -15.76
CA THR A 939 -24.76 6.43 -16.02
C THR A 939 -23.76 5.28 -15.94
N CYS A 940 -22.67 5.43 -16.65
CA CYS A 940 -21.61 4.43 -16.68
C CYS A 940 -20.22 5.08 -16.69
N ALA A 941 -19.24 4.37 -16.18
CA ALA A 941 -17.84 4.76 -16.22
C ALA A 941 -17.01 3.60 -16.77
N PRO A 942 -16.22 3.84 -17.83
CA PRO A 942 -15.24 2.86 -18.29
C PRO A 942 -14.14 2.70 -17.24
N GLN A 943 -13.69 1.48 -17.06
CA GLN A 943 -12.58 1.14 -16.18
C GLN A 943 -11.45 0.56 -17.01
N VAL A 944 -10.26 1.01 -16.78
CA VAL A 944 -9.05 0.51 -17.42
C VAL A 944 -8.17 -0.16 -16.37
N LEU A 945 -7.79 -1.37 -16.69
CA LEU A 945 -6.80 -2.13 -15.92
C LEU A 945 -5.45 -1.81 -16.45
N ILE A 946 -4.54 -1.26 -16.01
CA ILE A 946 -3.18 -0.99 -16.41
C ILE A 946 -2.99 0.38 -17.02
N THR A 947 -2.24 1.07 -16.39
CA THR A 947 -2.02 2.48 -16.47
C THR A 947 -0.59 2.83 -16.82
N THR A 948 0.09 1.99 -17.60
CA THR A 948 1.42 2.36 -18.10
C THR A 948 1.32 3.15 -19.39
N ARG A 949 2.12 4.17 -19.52
CA ARG A 949 2.34 4.85 -20.78
C ARG A 949 3.08 3.95 -21.78
N PRO A 950 2.90 4.16 -23.08
CA PRO A 950 3.73 3.49 -24.07
C PRO A 950 5.17 3.94 -24.03
N VAL A 951 5.98 3.04 -24.49
CA VAL A 951 7.42 2.91 -24.40
C VAL A 951 8.28 4.09 -24.87
N SER A 952 7.77 5.07 -25.54
CA SER A 952 8.56 6.17 -26.11
C SER A 952 8.59 7.43 -25.23
N TYR A 953 8.03 7.33 -24.02
CA TYR A 953 7.92 8.46 -23.12
C TYR A 953 8.36 8.07 -21.71
N GLN A 954 7.90 8.78 -20.72
CA GLN A 954 8.26 8.68 -19.33
C GLN A 954 7.80 7.36 -18.69
N PRO A 955 8.57 6.80 -17.78
CA PRO A 955 8.11 5.67 -16.96
C PRO A 955 7.03 6.16 -16.01
N ALA A 956 5.77 5.85 -16.32
CA ALA A 956 4.63 6.35 -15.56
C ALA A 956 3.61 5.28 -15.24
N PHE A 957 3.10 5.39 -14.03
CA PHE A 957 1.89 4.70 -13.60
C PHE A 957 0.91 5.73 -13.06
N TYR A 958 -0.33 5.68 -13.55
CA TYR A 958 -1.35 6.62 -13.13
C TYR A 958 -2.10 6.13 -11.91
N ALA A 959 -2.50 7.07 -11.04
CA ALA A 959 -3.51 6.82 -10.03
C ALA A 959 -4.88 6.65 -10.70
N THR A 960 -5.54 5.55 -10.38
CA THR A 960 -6.81 5.13 -10.98
C THR A 960 -7.75 4.54 -9.93
N PRO A 961 -9.07 4.49 -10.18
CA PRO A 961 -9.96 3.83 -9.25
C PRO A 961 -9.55 2.39 -8.90
N GLY A 962 -9.50 2.09 -7.62
CA GLY A 962 -9.02 0.83 -7.07
C GLY A 962 -7.53 0.85 -6.81
N TRP A 963 -6.92 -0.31 -6.76
CA TRP A 963 -5.48 -0.43 -6.59
C TRP A 963 -4.72 0.08 -7.83
N ASP A 964 -3.64 0.83 -7.62
CA ASP A 964 -2.74 1.28 -8.69
C ASP A 964 -1.26 1.32 -8.25
N PHE A 965 -0.35 1.42 -9.21
CA PHE A 965 1.08 1.45 -8.96
C PHE A 965 1.59 2.78 -8.36
N ALA A 966 0.82 3.83 -8.38
CA ALA A 966 1.24 5.11 -7.82
C ALA A 966 0.97 5.22 -6.31
N THR A 967 -0.09 4.54 -5.83
CA THR A 967 -0.57 4.70 -4.45
C THR A 967 -1.03 3.40 -3.77
N GLY A 968 -0.98 2.26 -4.43
CA GLY A 968 -1.44 0.99 -3.88
C GLY A 968 -2.96 0.99 -3.62
N ILE A 969 -3.36 0.59 -2.42
CA ILE A 969 -4.76 0.69 -1.95
C ILE A 969 -5.14 2.12 -1.51
N GLY A 970 -4.26 3.10 -1.74
CA GLY A 970 -4.48 4.50 -1.43
C GLY A 970 -4.06 4.91 -0.02
N SER A 971 -4.63 6.01 0.48
CA SER A 971 -4.31 6.61 1.77
C SER A 971 -5.18 6.06 2.90
N VAL A 972 -4.91 6.45 4.14
CA VAL A 972 -5.47 5.81 5.33
C VAL A 972 -6.33 6.76 6.17
N ASN A 973 -7.53 6.32 6.54
CA ASN A 973 -8.23 6.86 7.70
C ASN A 973 -7.88 6.00 8.92
N ALA A 974 -6.97 6.47 9.75
CA ALA A 974 -6.45 5.69 10.87
C ALA A 974 -7.54 5.28 11.87
N TYR A 975 -8.53 6.13 12.14
CA TYR A 975 -9.65 5.78 13.02
C TYR A 975 -10.43 4.58 12.48
N ASN A 976 -10.80 4.62 11.20
CA ASN A 976 -11.58 3.55 10.58
C ASN A 976 -10.79 2.25 10.48
N LEU A 977 -9.49 2.33 10.18
CA LEU A 977 -8.60 1.18 10.14
C LEU A 977 -8.44 0.54 11.52
N VAL A 978 -8.15 1.33 12.55
CA VAL A 978 -7.95 0.86 13.93
C VAL A 978 -9.22 0.23 14.51
N PHE A 979 -10.40 0.75 14.17
CA PHE A 979 -11.68 0.19 14.62
C PHE A 979 -12.28 -0.85 13.66
N ASN A 980 -11.57 -1.25 12.62
CA ASN A 980 -12.07 -2.27 11.70
C ASN A 980 -12.14 -3.65 12.39
N ASN A 981 -13.23 -4.38 12.19
CA ASN A 981 -13.44 -5.70 12.78
C ASN A 981 -12.66 -6.84 12.07
N ALA A 982 -11.91 -6.52 11.05
CA ALA A 982 -11.05 -7.49 10.38
C ALA A 982 -9.85 -7.92 11.25
N TRP A 983 -9.43 -7.10 12.21
CA TRP A 983 -8.36 -7.37 13.16
C TRP A 983 -8.66 -8.50 14.14
#